data_e3be6cb380c424bf87947827300d62a6
#
_entry.id   e3be6cb380c424bf87947827300d62a6
#
_cell.length_a   1.000
_cell.length_b   1.000
_cell.length_c   1.000
_cell.angle_alpha   90.00
_cell.angle_beta   90.00
_cell.angle_gamma   90.00
#
_symmetry.space_group_name_H-M   'P 1'
#
loop_
_entity.id
_entity.type
_entity.pdbx_description
1 polymer ?
#
loop_
_entity_poly.entity_id
_entity_poly.type
_entity_poly.pdbx_seq_one_letter_code
_entity_poly.pdbx_strand_id
1 'polypeptide(L)'
;MTRRQNRKGASAWSGRPYPLGASYDGEGTNFALFSEVAECVELVLVDDDGTHTQMPLAEVDGFVWHGYLPGVGPGTRYGYRVHGPWAPAAGHRCNPAKLLLDPYARAVDGQIDNHPSLHERNPDGPDPADSAGHTMLGVVTDPAFDWGDDRPPSRAYADTVIYETHVKGFTRTHPGVPAELRGTYAGLAHPAAVEHLTSLGVTAVELMPVHQFVQDGVLQGRGLANYWGYNTIGFFAPHNAYAAHGTRGQQVAEFKSMVKTLHAAGLEVILDVVYNHTAEGNEKGPTLSFRGIDNCSYYRLVDGDWEHYYDTTGTGNSLLMRHPYVLQLIMDSLRYWVTEMHVDGFRFDLAATLARQFHEVDRLSAFFDLIQQDPVISRVKLIAEPWDVGEGGYQVGNFPPLWSEWNGMYRDAVRDYWRGEDHTLGEFASRLTGSSDLYAHSRRRPRASVNFVTAHDGFTLRDLVSYNDKHNEANGEDNQDGESTNRSWNCGAEGATRDPAVRELRTRLQRNFLATLLLSQGIPMLSHGDELGRTQRGNNNAYCQDNEISWIDWRLTEEQRDLLEFTRYVIRLRTGHPVLRRRRFFLGETLTRADQPLPDLVWLAPDAREMTDDDWQRGDAHCVGVFLNGDAIAEPDPRGRPVVDDSFLLLTNSHWEPVDFRLPDAAYGERWSALIDTADPEGIPDEAEHKAGTGLTVGARSLVLLSRPSRKTG
;
A
#
# COMPACT_ATOMS: atom_id res chain seq x y z
N MET A 1 -0.41 43.69 21.27
CA MET A 1 0.90 44.36 21.04
C MET A 1 1.98 43.36 21.43
N THR A 2 2.34 42.48 20.54
CA THR A 2 3.39 41.46 20.74
C THR A 2 4.73 42.11 20.40
N ARG A 3 5.65 42.09 21.35
CA ARG A 3 7.02 42.63 21.19
C ARG A 3 7.73 41.90 20.03
N ARG A 4 7.97 42.59 18.92
CA ARG A 4 9.00 42.23 17.94
C ARG A 4 10.35 42.22 18.64
N GLN A 5 10.86 41.08 19.07
CA GLN A 5 12.25 40.95 19.46
C GLN A 5 13.11 40.94 18.19
N ASN A 6 14.04 41.88 18.14
CA ASN A 6 15.05 42.00 17.10
C ASN A 6 16.01 40.81 17.23
N ARG A 7 15.90 39.81 16.37
CA ARG A 7 16.73 38.58 16.38
C ARG A 7 18.19 38.80 15.87
N LYS A 8 18.61 40.03 15.67
CA LYS A 8 20.00 40.32 15.28
C LYS A 8 20.95 40.04 16.45
N GLY A 9 21.68 38.91 16.37
CA GLY A 9 22.71 38.50 17.33
C GLY A 9 22.37 37.33 18.24
N ALA A 10 21.36 36.52 17.92
CA ALA A 10 21.11 35.27 18.65
C ALA A 10 22.20 34.24 18.26
N SER A 11 23.06 33.85 19.20
CA SER A 11 23.93 32.68 19.07
C SER A 11 23.14 31.46 19.54
N ALA A 12 23.29 30.33 18.86
CA ALA A 12 22.81 29.06 19.34
C ALA A 12 23.49 28.71 20.67
N TRP A 13 22.74 28.20 21.65
CA TRP A 13 23.29 27.60 22.85
C TRP A 13 23.77 26.19 22.53
N SER A 14 24.57 25.61 23.42
CA SER A 14 24.84 24.16 23.37
C SER A 14 23.52 23.43 23.35
N GLY A 15 23.32 22.58 22.33
CA GLY A 15 22.12 21.75 22.21
C GLY A 15 22.39 20.32 22.69
N ARG A 16 21.61 19.40 22.16
CA ARG A 16 21.74 17.95 22.37
C ARG A 16 21.85 17.25 21.01
N PRO A 17 22.70 16.20 20.87
CA PRO A 17 22.81 15.49 19.60
C PRO A 17 21.56 14.65 19.28
N TYR A 18 20.72 14.38 20.28
CA TYR A 18 19.49 13.58 20.13
C TYR A 18 18.30 14.19 20.87
N PRO A 19 17.08 13.97 20.35
CA PRO A 19 16.75 13.32 19.07
C PRO A 19 17.20 14.17 17.87
N LEU A 20 17.41 13.51 16.70
CA LEU A 20 17.68 14.19 15.44
C LEU A 20 16.46 15.02 14.99
N GLY A 21 16.72 16.06 14.19
CA GLY A 21 15.71 17.01 13.72
C GLY A 21 15.46 18.16 14.68
N ALA A 22 14.32 18.84 14.50
CA ALA A 22 13.89 19.95 15.35
C ALA A 22 12.99 19.45 16.48
N SER A 23 13.42 19.67 17.73
CA SER A 23 12.68 19.26 18.94
C SER A 23 12.32 20.47 19.79
N TYR A 24 11.04 20.83 19.81
CA TYR A 24 10.49 21.90 20.63
C TYR A 24 10.18 21.41 22.05
N ASP A 25 10.55 22.17 23.08
CA ASP A 25 10.40 21.82 24.49
C ASP A 25 9.50 22.78 25.31
N GLY A 26 8.84 23.71 24.64
CA GLY A 26 8.00 24.72 25.26
C GLY A 26 8.69 26.10 25.45
N GLU A 27 10.01 26.16 25.51
CA GLU A 27 10.80 27.40 25.68
C GLU A 27 11.65 27.74 24.46
N GLY A 28 12.03 26.72 23.67
CA GLY A 28 12.83 26.85 22.46
C GLY A 28 12.89 25.54 21.66
N THR A 29 13.78 25.49 20.68
CA THR A 29 13.93 24.32 19.80
C THR A 29 15.38 23.88 19.75
N ASN A 30 15.61 22.59 19.98
CA ASN A 30 16.86 21.91 19.71
C ASN A 30 16.87 21.45 18.26
N PHE A 31 17.95 21.74 17.54
CA PHE A 31 18.18 21.28 16.18
C PHE A 31 19.38 20.33 16.16
N ALA A 32 19.25 19.18 15.49
CA ALA A 32 20.30 18.18 15.41
C ALA A 32 20.32 17.55 14.02
N LEU A 33 21.45 17.59 13.33
CA LEU A 33 21.66 17.09 11.97
C LEU A 33 22.88 16.18 11.90
N PHE A 34 22.71 14.98 11.36
CA PHE A 34 23.81 14.06 11.09
C PHE A 34 24.50 14.40 9.75
N SER A 35 25.83 14.48 9.78
CA SER A 35 26.71 14.48 8.60
C SER A 35 28.14 14.14 9.03
N GLU A 36 28.72 13.09 8.46
CA GLU A 36 30.11 12.69 8.70
C GLU A 36 31.12 13.58 7.95
N VAL A 37 30.70 14.14 6.82
CA VAL A 37 31.60 14.89 5.92
C VAL A 37 31.52 16.40 6.09
N ALA A 38 30.54 16.90 6.85
CA ALA A 38 30.39 18.33 7.05
C ALA A 38 31.59 18.93 7.83
N GLU A 39 32.06 20.08 7.37
CA GLU A 39 33.07 20.92 8.02
C GLU A 39 32.40 22.06 8.80
N CYS A 40 31.20 22.47 8.38
CA CYS A 40 30.34 23.44 9.06
C CYS A 40 28.90 23.21 8.61
N VAL A 41 27.96 23.29 9.56
CA VAL A 41 26.50 23.30 9.30
C VAL A 41 25.91 24.61 9.77
N GLU A 42 25.24 25.31 8.87
CA GLU A 42 24.48 26.52 9.20
C GLU A 42 22.99 26.19 9.23
N LEU A 43 22.35 26.49 10.36
CA LEU A 43 20.88 26.51 10.46
C LEU A 43 20.38 27.82 9.85
N VAL A 44 19.42 27.73 8.97
CA VAL A 44 18.76 28.87 8.32
C VAL A 44 17.31 28.93 8.78
N LEU A 45 16.93 29.98 9.51
CA LEU A 45 15.53 30.30 9.83
C LEU A 45 14.97 31.22 8.76
N VAL A 46 13.75 30.97 8.32
CA VAL A 46 13.09 31.72 7.23
C VAL A 46 11.81 32.40 7.77
N ASP A 47 11.81 33.71 7.81
CA ASP A 47 10.66 34.49 8.24
C ASP A 47 9.56 34.57 7.15
N ASP A 48 8.38 35.06 7.49
CA ASP A 48 7.23 35.14 6.57
C ASP A 48 7.44 36.07 5.38
N ASP A 49 8.31 37.09 5.54
CA ASP A 49 8.72 37.98 4.45
C ASP A 49 9.86 37.43 3.57
N GLY A 50 10.28 36.19 3.83
CA GLY A 50 11.39 35.55 3.12
C GLY A 50 12.78 35.97 3.62
N THR A 51 12.89 36.73 4.71
CA THR A 51 14.19 37.09 5.31
C THR A 51 14.82 35.86 5.95
N HIS A 52 16.11 35.66 5.72
CA HIS A 52 16.90 34.55 6.27
C HIS A 52 17.73 35.01 7.46
N THR A 53 17.69 34.24 8.54
CA THR A 53 18.64 34.34 9.65
C THR A 53 19.48 33.09 9.69
N GLN A 54 20.78 33.21 9.44
CA GLN A 54 21.74 32.11 9.37
C GLN A 54 22.60 32.08 10.62
N MET A 55 22.89 30.92 11.16
CA MET A 55 23.79 30.70 12.27
C MET A 55 24.43 29.33 12.24
N PRO A 56 25.74 29.22 12.56
CA PRO A 56 26.39 27.93 12.63
C PRO A 56 25.91 27.14 13.83
N LEU A 57 25.77 25.82 13.65
CA LEU A 57 25.69 24.86 14.75
C LEU A 57 27.12 24.56 15.22
N ALA A 58 27.48 25.04 16.40
CA ALA A 58 28.86 25.03 16.87
C ALA A 58 29.27 23.72 17.57
N GLU A 59 28.32 22.93 18.02
CA GLU A 59 28.55 21.69 18.76
C GLU A 59 28.43 20.47 17.82
N VAL A 60 29.34 19.53 17.97
CA VAL A 60 29.34 18.25 17.23
C VAL A 60 29.64 17.12 18.19
N ASP A 61 28.80 16.08 18.19
CA ASP A 61 29.04 14.85 18.94
C ASP A 61 28.63 13.64 18.08
N GLY A 62 29.57 12.73 17.82
CA GLY A 62 29.34 11.55 16.99
C GLY A 62 28.84 11.88 15.57
N PHE A 63 29.40 12.90 14.92
CA PHE A 63 28.99 13.42 13.60
C PHE A 63 27.60 14.09 13.59
N VAL A 64 26.98 14.32 14.74
CA VAL A 64 25.73 15.05 14.83
C VAL A 64 26.01 16.51 15.21
N TRP A 65 25.69 17.41 14.30
CA TRP A 65 25.76 18.86 14.47
C TRP A 65 24.54 19.33 15.20
N HIS A 66 24.69 20.07 16.32
CA HIS A 66 23.53 20.46 17.11
C HIS A 66 23.65 21.85 17.77
N GLY A 67 22.49 22.40 18.12
CA GLY A 67 22.36 23.66 18.84
C GLY A 67 20.94 23.91 19.29
N TYR A 68 20.80 24.66 20.38
CA TYR A 68 19.50 25.01 20.94
C TYR A 68 19.22 26.51 20.74
N LEU A 69 18.01 26.85 20.27
CA LEU A 69 17.60 28.22 20.04
C LEU A 69 16.41 28.59 20.97
N PRO A 70 16.67 29.40 21.99
CA PRO A 70 15.60 29.92 22.85
C PRO A 70 14.59 30.77 22.07
N GLY A 71 13.30 30.59 22.36
CA GLY A 71 12.21 31.38 21.78
C GLY A 71 11.87 31.02 20.32
N VAL A 72 12.51 30.01 19.74
CA VAL A 72 12.10 29.42 18.45
C VAL A 72 11.04 28.36 18.74
N GLY A 73 9.84 28.54 18.21
CA GLY A 73 8.70 27.68 18.49
C GLY A 73 7.96 27.18 17.24
N PRO A 74 6.83 26.48 17.45
CA PRO A 74 6.03 25.92 16.39
C PRO A 74 5.64 26.93 15.31
N GLY A 75 5.62 26.46 14.04
CA GLY A 75 5.36 27.27 12.86
C GLY A 75 6.61 27.96 12.28
N THR A 76 7.76 27.93 12.98
CA THR A 76 9.02 28.45 12.45
C THR A 76 9.52 27.58 11.31
N ARG A 77 9.82 28.17 10.15
CA ARG A 77 10.42 27.50 9.00
C ARG A 77 11.93 27.48 9.09
N TYR A 78 12.54 26.37 8.70
CA TYR A 78 13.99 26.23 8.73
C TYR A 78 14.50 25.28 7.66
N GLY A 79 15.81 25.35 7.42
CA GLY A 79 16.60 24.43 6.60
C GLY A 79 18.06 24.51 6.98
N TYR A 80 18.91 23.78 6.26
CA TYR A 80 20.34 23.73 6.53
C TYR A 80 21.15 24.11 5.31
N ARG A 81 22.31 24.73 5.52
CA ARG A 81 23.39 24.85 4.55
C ARG A 81 24.60 24.07 5.08
N VAL A 82 25.12 23.17 4.28
CA VAL A 82 26.22 22.28 4.67
C VAL A 82 27.46 22.64 3.88
N HIS A 83 28.52 23.00 4.59
CA HIS A 83 29.85 23.21 4.07
C HIS A 83 30.65 21.91 4.25
N GLY A 84 31.34 21.48 3.22
CA GLY A 84 32.12 20.24 3.19
C GLY A 84 32.69 19.97 1.82
N PRO A 85 33.24 18.79 1.57
CA PRO A 85 33.91 18.47 0.32
C PRO A 85 32.94 18.46 -0.87
N TRP A 86 33.39 19.05 -1.97
CA TRP A 86 32.82 18.91 -3.30
C TRP A 86 33.76 18.09 -4.16
N ALA A 87 33.51 16.81 -4.30
CA ALA A 87 34.30 15.87 -5.09
C ALA A 87 33.38 14.74 -5.61
N PRO A 88 32.56 15.00 -6.63
CA PRO A 88 31.61 14.05 -7.15
C PRO A 88 32.19 12.67 -7.49
N ALA A 89 33.38 12.64 -8.09
CA ALA A 89 34.09 11.39 -8.39
C ALA A 89 34.50 10.58 -7.13
N ALA A 90 34.49 11.22 -5.95
CA ALA A 90 34.66 10.58 -4.65
C ALA A 90 33.34 10.47 -3.86
N GLY A 91 32.23 10.77 -4.51
CA GLY A 91 30.86 10.68 -3.91
C GLY A 91 30.47 11.90 -3.07
N HIS A 92 31.26 12.93 -2.93
CA HIS A 92 30.99 14.08 -2.08
C HIS A 92 30.33 15.23 -2.86
N ARG A 93 29.23 15.77 -2.34
CA ARG A 93 28.37 16.75 -3.03
C ARG A 93 27.88 17.89 -2.12
N CYS A 94 28.66 18.28 -1.09
CA CYS A 94 28.31 19.42 -0.25
C CYS A 94 28.38 20.73 -1.03
N ASN A 95 27.31 21.50 -1.01
CA ASN A 95 27.23 22.81 -1.65
C ASN A 95 26.42 23.77 -0.77
N PRO A 96 27.06 24.78 -0.09
CA PRO A 96 26.36 25.72 0.79
C PRO A 96 25.42 26.68 0.06
N ALA A 97 25.44 26.75 -1.28
CA ALA A 97 24.45 27.48 -2.06
C ALA A 97 23.06 26.79 -2.04
N LYS A 98 23.02 25.50 -1.68
CA LYS A 98 21.75 24.75 -1.59
C LYS A 98 21.21 24.83 -0.18
N LEU A 99 19.94 25.30 -0.05
CA LEU A 99 19.19 25.25 1.21
C LEU A 99 18.48 23.88 1.27
N LEU A 100 18.86 23.07 2.27
CA LEU A 100 18.53 21.66 2.36
C LEU A 100 17.41 21.43 3.39
N LEU A 101 16.46 20.57 3.03
CA LEU A 101 15.44 20.09 3.94
C LEU A 101 16.05 19.15 4.99
N ASP A 102 15.63 19.30 6.23
CA ASP A 102 15.98 18.36 7.31
C ASP A 102 15.37 16.97 7.05
N PRO A 103 16.17 15.90 7.01
CA PRO A 103 15.67 14.52 6.87
C PRO A 103 14.66 14.11 7.96
N TYR A 104 14.72 14.75 9.12
CA TYR A 104 13.83 14.52 10.28
C TYR A 104 12.70 15.56 10.42
N ALA A 105 12.47 16.40 9.41
CA ALA A 105 11.38 17.39 9.45
C ALA A 105 10.02 16.71 9.62
N ARG A 106 9.28 17.05 10.70
CA ARG A 106 7.96 16.49 11.01
C ARG A 106 6.81 17.20 10.29
N ALA A 107 7.07 18.37 9.75
CA ALA A 107 6.19 19.09 8.85
C ALA A 107 7.02 19.85 7.83
N VAL A 108 6.47 20.04 6.65
CA VAL A 108 7.13 20.70 5.51
C VAL A 108 6.21 21.80 4.97
N ASP A 109 6.77 22.98 4.76
CA ASP A 109 6.11 24.11 4.11
C ASP A 109 6.72 24.38 2.72
N GLY A 110 5.86 24.79 1.78
CA GLY A 110 6.26 25.03 0.39
C GLY A 110 6.27 23.77 -0.48
N GLN A 111 6.63 23.99 -1.72
CA GLN A 111 6.84 22.95 -2.74
C GLN A 111 8.04 23.34 -3.58
N ILE A 112 8.66 22.41 -4.25
CA ILE A 112 9.69 22.72 -5.23
C ILE A 112 9.05 23.11 -6.57
N ASP A 113 9.64 24.10 -7.19
CA ASP A 113 9.38 24.45 -8.59
C ASP A 113 10.55 23.96 -9.45
N ASN A 114 10.51 23.36 -10.49
CA ASN A 114 11.60 22.82 -11.30
C ASN A 114 12.68 23.89 -11.68
N HIS A 115 13.19 24.64 -10.70
CA HIS A 115 14.11 25.74 -10.93
C HIS A 115 15.55 25.25 -11.11
N PRO A 116 16.34 25.85 -12.05
CA PRO A 116 17.74 25.48 -12.26
C PRO A 116 18.63 25.49 -11.01
N SER A 117 18.38 26.38 -10.05
CA SER A 117 19.17 26.47 -8.82
C SER A 117 19.08 25.26 -7.90
N LEU A 118 18.14 24.35 -8.13
CA LEU A 118 18.04 23.08 -7.38
C LEU A 118 19.05 22.04 -7.89
N HIS A 119 19.64 22.25 -9.05
CA HIS A 119 20.53 21.30 -9.70
C HIS A 119 21.99 21.78 -9.68
N GLU A 120 22.90 20.84 -9.79
CA GLU A 120 24.33 21.09 -9.93
C GLU A 120 24.70 21.12 -11.42
N ARG A 121 24.73 22.32 -12.01
CA ARG A 121 24.95 22.52 -13.45
C ARG A 121 26.32 23.06 -13.82
N ASN A 122 27.14 23.41 -12.81
CA ASN A 122 28.46 23.91 -13.03
C ASN A 122 29.47 22.74 -13.24
N PRO A 123 30.06 22.58 -14.42
CA PRO A 123 31.03 21.48 -14.68
C PRO A 123 32.33 21.62 -13.93
N ASP A 124 32.67 22.85 -13.51
CA ASP A 124 33.98 23.17 -12.93
C ASP A 124 33.98 23.20 -11.39
N GLY A 125 32.80 22.95 -10.76
CA GLY A 125 32.66 22.99 -9.29
C GLY A 125 31.23 23.03 -8.83
N PRO A 126 30.96 23.31 -7.54
CA PRO A 126 29.61 23.46 -7.03
C PRO A 126 28.91 24.63 -7.72
N ASP A 127 27.63 24.45 -8.06
CA ASP A 127 26.82 25.49 -8.69
C ASP A 127 26.51 26.61 -7.66
N PRO A 128 26.92 27.89 -7.92
CA PRO A 128 26.77 28.98 -6.96
C PRO A 128 25.30 29.50 -6.86
N ALA A 129 24.37 29.01 -7.67
CA ALA A 129 22.99 29.46 -7.64
C ALA A 129 22.30 29.09 -6.32
N ASP A 130 21.77 30.10 -5.61
CA ASP A 130 21.05 29.90 -4.34
C ASP A 130 19.69 29.25 -4.59
N SER A 131 19.42 28.13 -3.93
CA SER A 131 18.17 27.39 -4.04
C SER A 131 17.07 27.85 -3.08
N ALA A 132 17.34 28.77 -2.17
CA ALA A 132 16.48 29.11 -1.03
C ALA A 132 15.05 29.54 -1.39
N GLY A 133 14.84 30.15 -2.57
CA GLY A 133 13.51 30.58 -3.03
C GLY A 133 12.69 29.47 -3.70
N HIS A 134 13.26 28.29 -3.91
CA HIS A 134 12.74 27.24 -4.82
C HIS A 134 12.65 25.87 -4.15
N THR A 135 13.01 25.77 -2.87
CA THR A 135 13.01 24.52 -2.09
C THR A 135 11.95 24.51 -1.02
N MET A 136 11.68 23.32 -0.50
CA MET A 136 10.81 23.13 0.68
C MET A 136 11.58 23.40 1.98
N LEU A 137 10.87 23.78 3.01
CA LEU A 137 11.41 24.09 4.34
C LEU A 137 10.81 23.18 5.39
N GLY A 138 11.64 22.72 6.33
CA GLY A 138 11.17 22.10 7.55
C GLY A 138 10.39 23.10 8.40
N VAL A 139 9.44 22.60 9.19
CA VAL A 139 8.66 23.40 10.11
C VAL A 139 8.78 22.83 11.52
N VAL A 140 9.12 23.67 12.48
CA VAL A 140 9.08 23.30 13.91
C VAL A 140 7.64 23.01 14.30
N THR A 141 7.39 21.83 14.89
CA THR A 141 6.05 21.39 15.29
C THR A 141 5.93 21.32 16.80
N ASP A 142 4.71 21.55 17.31
CA ASP A 142 4.35 21.17 18.68
C ASP A 142 4.01 19.67 18.67
N PRO A 143 4.66 18.84 19.49
CA PRO A 143 4.33 17.41 19.56
C PRO A 143 2.98 17.14 20.25
N ALA A 144 2.44 18.11 20.98
CA ALA A 144 1.20 17.96 21.73
C ALA A 144 0.00 17.74 20.80
N PHE A 145 -0.77 16.70 21.09
CA PHE A 145 -2.04 16.40 20.44
C PHE A 145 -2.94 15.65 21.41
N ASP A 146 -4.21 16.03 21.47
CA ASP A 146 -5.20 15.35 22.34
C ASP A 146 -5.77 14.11 21.65
N TRP A 147 -5.17 12.96 21.93
CA TRP A 147 -5.67 11.67 21.49
C TRP A 147 -6.92 11.21 22.24
N GLY A 148 -7.22 11.77 23.43
CA GLY A 148 -8.34 11.36 24.26
C GLY A 148 -8.31 9.85 24.57
N ASP A 149 -9.40 9.15 24.27
CA ASP A 149 -9.54 7.70 24.46
C ASP A 149 -9.19 6.89 23.21
N ASP A 150 -8.42 7.42 22.27
CA ASP A 150 -8.01 6.75 21.04
C ASP A 150 -7.32 5.41 21.35
N ARG A 151 -7.70 4.37 20.61
CA ARG A 151 -7.09 3.04 20.69
C ARG A 151 -7.06 2.40 19.31
N PRO A 152 -5.92 1.84 18.91
CA PRO A 152 -5.83 1.05 17.70
C PRO A 152 -6.88 -0.06 17.70
N PRO A 153 -7.61 -0.30 16.60
CA PRO A 153 -8.61 -1.38 16.50
C PRO A 153 -8.02 -2.77 16.73
N SER A 154 -6.74 -2.96 16.43
CA SER A 154 -5.97 -4.21 16.67
C SER A 154 -6.65 -5.45 16.09
N ARG A 155 -7.12 -5.36 14.85
CA ARG A 155 -7.77 -6.46 14.15
C ARG A 155 -6.79 -7.62 13.91
N ALA A 156 -7.26 -8.84 14.16
CA ALA A 156 -6.47 -10.01 13.77
C ALA A 156 -6.32 -10.07 12.24
N TYR A 157 -5.18 -10.54 11.76
CA TYR A 157 -4.93 -10.63 10.31
C TYR A 157 -6.00 -11.44 9.55
N ALA A 158 -6.54 -12.51 10.16
CA ALA A 158 -7.62 -13.29 9.54
C ALA A 158 -8.93 -12.50 9.38
N ASP A 159 -9.14 -11.48 10.20
CA ASP A 159 -10.33 -10.62 10.21
C ASP A 159 -10.10 -9.32 9.40
N THR A 160 -8.94 -9.18 8.77
CA THR A 160 -8.57 -7.98 8.01
C THR A 160 -9.08 -8.07 6.57
N VAL A 161 -9.71 -7.00 6.11
CA VAL A 161 -10.04 -6.70 4.71
C VAL A 161 -9.45 -5.33 4.43
N ILE A 162 -8.45 -5.27 3.55
CA ILE A 162 -7.72 -4.04 3.23
C ILE A 162 -8.42 -3.31 2.08
N TYR A 163 -8.46 -1.99 2.19
CA TYR A 163 -8.89 -1.09 1.12
C TYR A 163 -7.73 -0.13 0.81
N GLU A 164 -7.02 -0.40 -0.29
CA GLU A 164 -5.98 0.48 -0.80
C GLU A 164 -6.61 1.75 -1.36
N THR A 165 -6.18 2.93 -0.93
CA THR A 165 -6.79 4.17 -1.38
C THR A 165 -5.84 5.37 -1.42
N HIS A 166 -6.13 6.30 -2.32
CA HIS A 166 -5.45 7.59 -2.43
C HIS A 166 -6.21 8.68 -1.70
N VAL A 167 -5.57 9.39 -0.76
CA VAL A 167 -6.21 10.45 0.05
C VAL A 167 -6.98 11.44 -0.80
N LYS A 168 -6.37 11.96 -1.87
CA LYS A 168 -7.01 12.95 -2.76
C LYS A 168 -8.07 12.31 -3.65
N GLY A 169 -7.72 11.24 -4.35
CA GLY A 169 -8.59 10.63 -5.36
C GLY A 169 -9.89 10.06 -4.82
N PHE A 170 -9.88 9.60 -3.57
CA PHE A 170 -11.06 9.03 -2.92
C PHE A 170 -12.17 10.06 -2.71
N THR A 171 -11.84 11.25 -2.21
CA THR A 171 -12.87 12.23 -1.83
C THR A 171 -12.99 13.42 -2.77
N ARG A 172 -12.10 13.58 -3.77
CA ARG A 172 -12.00 14.78 -4.60
C ARG A 172 -13.32 15.17 -5.28
N THR A 173 -14.11 14.19 -5.69
CA THR A 173 -15.41 14.39 -6.35
C THR A 173 -16.59 13.97 -5.48
N HIS A 174 -16.36 13.60 -4.20
CA HIS A 174 -17.39 13.05 -3.34
C HIS A 174 -18.47 14.10 -3.00
N PRO A 175 -19.76 13.88 -3.38
CA PRO A 175 -20.79 14.89 -3.25
C PRO A 175 -21.15 15.23 -1.81
N GLY A 176 -21.02 14.25 -0.89
CA GLY A 176 -21.31 14.41 0.54
C GLY A 176 -20.18 15.05 1.35
N VAL A 177 -18.99 15.30 0.76
CA VAL A 177 -17.87 15.97 1.42
C VAL A 177 -17.88 17.45 1.03
N PRO A 178 -17.75 18.40 1.98
CA PRO A 178 -17.61 19.83 1.70
C PRO A 178 -16.46 20.11 0.72
N ALA A 179 -16.65 21.03 -0.22
CA ALA A 179 -15.72 21.28 -1.30
C ALA A 179 -14.31 21.63 -0.85
N GLU A 180 -14.19 22.36 0.26
CA GLU A 180 -12.94 22.79 0.89
C GLU A 180 -12.17 21.64 1.57
N LEU A 181 -12.84 20.52 1.90
CA LEU A 181 -12.23 19.33 2.52
C LEU A 181 -11.92 18.25 1.51
N ARG A 182 -12.45 18.34 0.28
CA ARG A 182 -12.26 17.29 -0.73
C ARG A 182 -10.81 17.11 -1.12
N GLY A 183 -10.35 15.87 -1.10
CA GLY A 183 -8.97 15.52 -1.46
C GLY A 183 -7.95 15.77 -0.36
N THR A 184 -8.39 15.91 0.89
CA THR A 184 -7.53 16.16 2.05
C THR A 184 -7.71 15.09 3.13
N TYR A 185 -6.82 15.09 4.15
CA TYR A 185 -6.96 14.23 5.33
C TYR A 185 -8.30 14.45 6.04
N ALA A 186 -8.73 15.70 6.19
CA ALA A 186 -10.03 16.03 6.76
C ALA A 186 -11.19 15.54 5.90
N GLY A 187 -11.02 15.50 4.58
CA GLY A 187 -11.99 14.94 3.65
C GLY A 187 -12.13 13.42 3.79
N LEU A 188 -11.01 12.70 3.97
CA LEU A 188 -11.03 11.26 4.21
C LEU A 188 -11.64 10.92 5.59
N ALA A 189 -11.44 11.76 6.59
CA ALA A 189 -12.06 11.66 7.91
C ALA A 189 -13.54 12.13 7.96
N HIS A 190 -14.06 12.68 6.86
CA HIS A 190 -15.44 13.18 6.85
C HIS A 190 -16.44 12.02 6.98
N PRO A 191 -17.55 12.18 7.74
CA PRO A 191 -18.53 11.11 7.99
C PRO A 191 -19.00 10.39 6.71
N ALA A 192 -19.23 11.10 5.62
CA ALA A 192 -19.68 10.48 4.36
C ALA A 192 -18.62 9.55 3.74
N ALA A 193 -17.33 9.85 3.88
CA ALA A 193 -16.25 8.98 3.43
C ALA A 193 -16.10 7.75 4.35
N VAL A 194 -16.14 7.98 5.67
CA VAL A 194 -16.08 6.92 6.69
C VAL A 194 -17.28 5.97 6.58
N GLU A 195 -18.48 6.49 6.31
CA GLU A 195 -19.70 5.68 6.11
C GLU A 195 -19.56 4.75 4.91
N HIS A 196 -18.98 5.20 3.79
CA HIS A 196 -18.73 4.32 2.65
C HIS A 196 -17.83 3.14 3.06
N LEU A 197 -16.68 3.43 3.67
CA LEU A 197 -15.71 2.41 4.09
C LEU A 197 -16.31 1.40 5.09
N THR A 198 -16.99 1.89 6.10
CA THR A 198 -17.61 1.04 7.12
C THR A 198 -18.80 0.23 6.59
N SER A 199 -19.64 0.83 5.73
CA SER A 199 -20.76 0.14 5.09
C SER A 199 -20.32 -0.89 4.05
N LEU A 200 -19.17 -0.67 3.42
CA LEU A 200 -18.53 -1.66 2.55
C LEU A 200 -18.07 -2.89 3.36
N GLY A 201 -17.69 -2.70 4.61
CA GLY A 201 -17.27 -3.75 5.52
C GLY A 201 -15.74 -3.98 5.55
N VAL A 202 -14.96 -3.08 4.99
CA VAL A 202 -13.49 -3.10 5.10
C VAL A 202 -13.06 -2.77 6.52
N THR A 203 -11.90 -3.24 6.93
CA THR A 203 -11.40 -3.13 8.31
C THR A 203 -10.09 -2.37 8.44
N ALA A 204 -9.41 -2.18 7.33
CA ALA A 204 -8.17 -1.42 7.26
C ALA A 204 -8.14 -0.58 5.97
N VAL A 205 -7.63 0.63 6.08
CA VAL A 205 -7.36 1.53 4.96
C VAL A 205 -5.85 1.56 4.75
N GLU A 206 -5.39 1.12 3.58
CA GLU A 206 -4.00 1.24 3.16
C GLU A 206 -3.86 2.50 2.31
N LEU A 207 -3.22 3.52 2.87
CA LEU A 207 -3.05 4.81 2.21
C LEU A 207 -1.83 4.77 1.28
N MET A 208 -2.05 5.01 -0.01
CA MET A 208 -0.96 5.34 -0.94
C MET A 208 -0.09 6.45 -0.36
N PRO A 209 1.16 6.65 -0.81
CA PRO A 209 2.16 7.44 -0.10
C PRO A 209 1.66 8.78 0.44
N VAL A 210 1.76 8.93 1.76
CA VAL A 210 1.42 10.16 2.51
C VAL A 210 2.64 10.83 3.14
N HIS A 211 3.82 10.24 3.05
CA HIS A 211 5.05 10.94 3.37
C HIS A 211 5.23 12.10 2.40
N GLN A 212 5.89 13.19 2.86
CA GLN A 212 6.13 14.32 1.98
C GLN A 212 6.90 13.89 0.74
N PHE A 213 6.30 14.03 -0.43
CA PHE A 213 6.90 13.73 -1.72
C PHE A 213 7.04 14.97 -2.60
N VAL A 214 7.76 14.83 -3.69
CA VAL A 214 8.14 15.90 -4.61
C VAL A 214 7.43 15.72 -5.94
N GLN A 215 7.06 16.83 -6.56
CA GLN A 215 6.58 16.86 -7.94
C GLN A 215 7.78 16.79 -8.90
N ASP A 216 7.75 15.84 -9.81
CA ASP A 216 8.82 15.65 -10.79
C ASP A 216 8.91 16.81 -11.77
N GLY A 217 10.11 17.34 -11.96
CA GLY A 217 10.31 18.46 -12.87
C GLY A 217 9.94 18.14 -14.31
N VAL A 218 10.08 16.90 -14.76
CA VAL A 218 9.66 16.43 -16.08
C VAL A 218 8.15 16.49 -16.21
N LEU A 219 7.41 16.04 -15.18
CA LEU A 219 5.96 16.09 -15.16
C LEU A 219 5.45 17.53 -15.13
N GLN A 220 6.03 18.39 -14.30
CA GLN A 220 5.69 19.81 -14.25
C GLN A 220 5.88 20.48 -15.64
N GLY A 221 6.97 20.14 -16.35
CA GLY A 221 7.24 20.63 -17.70
C GLY A 221 6.19 20.18 -18.75
N ARG A 222 5.50 19.08 -18.50
CA ARG A 222 4.39 18.56 -19.33
C ARG A 222 3.01 19.03 -18.86
N GLY A 223 2.92 19.78 -17.75
CA GLY A 223 1.65 20.17 -17.13
C GLY A 223 0.95 19.03 -16.39
N LEU A 224 1.71 17.99 -16.02
CA LEU A 224 1.28 16.83 -15.24
C LEU A 224 1.78 16.96 -13.79
N ALA A 225 1.26 16.10 -12.90
CA ALA A 225 1.64 16.07 -11.50
C ALA A 225 1.86 14.63 -11.05
N ASN A 226 2.84 14.40 -10.19
CA ASN A 226 3.00 13.11 -9.50
C ASN A 226 1.76 12.91 -8.60
N TYR A 227 0.88 12.00 -9.01
CA TYR A 227 -0.36 11.72 -8.30
C TYR A 227 -0.17 10.63 -7.25
N TRP A 228 0.57 9.55 -7.57
CA TRP A 228 0.72 8.43 -6.64
C TRP A 228 1.56 8.75 -5.40
N GLY A 229 2.60 9.59 -5.57
CA GLY A 229 3.45 10.01 -4.46
C GLY A 229 4.68 9.16 -4.19
N TYR A 230 5.06 8.22 -5.08
CA TYR A 230 6.28 7.40 -4.94
C TYR A 230 7.56 8.18 -5.29
N ASN A 231 7.69 9.39 -4.75
CA ASN A 231 8.84 10.27 -4.93
C ASN A 231 9.14 11.00 -3.62
N THR A 232 9.33 10.22 -2.55
CA THR A 232 9.43 10.71 -1.17
C THR A 232 10.73 11.47 -0.90
N ILE A 233 10.65 12.51 -0.07
CA ILE A 233 11.78 13.27 0.45
C ILE A 233 11.74 13.45 1.97
N GLY A 234 10.56 13.52 2.58
CA GLY A 234 10.37 13.77 4.01
C GLY A 234 9.70 12.58 4.70
N PHE A 235 10.49 11.71 5.33
CA PHE A 235 10.01 10.45 5.93
C PHE A 235 9.18 10.63 7.22
N PHE A 236 9.19 11.82 7.84
CA PHE A 236 8.45 12.09 9.08
C PHE A 236 7.26 13.04 8.87
N ALA A 237 7.15 13.65 7.70
CA ALA A 237 6.16 14.68 7.45
C ALA A 237 4.98 14.16 6.64
N PRO A 238 3.72 14.39 7.08
CA PRO A 238 2.56 14.19 6.22
C PRO A 238 2.64 15.13 5.00
N HIS A 239 2.30 14.61 3.82
CA HIS A 239 2.31 15.38 2.58
C HIS A 239 1.44 16.63 2.69
N ASN A 240 2.06 17.79 2.52
CA ASN A 240 1.45 19.07 2.83
C ASN A 240 0.28 19.45 1.91
N ALA A 241 0.27 18.95 0.66
CA ALA A 241 -0.81 19.23 -0.28
C ALA A 241 -2.13 18.49 0.06
N TYR A 242 -2.12 17.53 1.01
CA TYR A 242 -3.32 16.86 1.49
C TYR A 242 -3.90 17.53 2.76
N ALA A 243 -3.35 18.66 3.20
CA ALA A 243 -3.88 19.40 4.33
C ALA A 243 -4.93 20.43 3.89
N ALA A 244 -6.06 20.50 4.61
CA ALA A 244 -7.10 21.51 4.38
C ALA A 244 -6.83 22.82 5.14
N HIS A 245 -6.08 22.77 6.25
CA HIS A 245 -6.03 23.86 7.22
C HIS A 245 -4.66 24.56 7.35
N GLY A 246 -3.72 24.23 6.45
CA GLY A 246 -2.42 24.89 6.38
C GLY A 246 -1.22 23.97 6.53
N THR A 247 -0.01 24.53 6.34
CA THR A 247 1.25 23.78 6.20
C THR A 247 2.32 24.16 7.24
N ARG A 248 1.94 24.91 8.26
CA ARG A 248 2.85 25.35 9.37
C ARG A 248 2.74 24.47 10.61
N GLY A 249 2.56 23.15 10.43
CA GLY A 249 2.35 22.15 11.46
C GLY A 249 0.91 21.67 11.57
N GLN A 250 -0.08 22.38 10.96
CA GLN A 250 -1.48 21.98 10.96
C GLN A 250 -1.72 20.64 10.27
N GLN A 251 -0.96 20.31 9.21
CA GLN A 251 -1.03 19.02 8.51
C GLN A 251 -0.78 17.84 9.43
N VAL A 252 0.08 17.99 10.45
CA VAL A 252 0.34 16.93 11.42
C VAL A 252 -0.88 16.68 12.31
N ALA A 253 -1.48 17.75 12.82
CA ALA A 253 -2.70 17.65 13.64
C ALA A 253 -3.90 17.13 12.83
N GLU A 254 -4.01 17.54 11.56
CA GLU A 254 -5.08 17.08 10.66
C GLU A 254 -4.94 15.58 10.35
N PHE A 255 -3.72 15.09 10.07
CA PHE A 255 -3.45 13.67 9.90
C PHE A 255 -3.77 12.86 11.17
N LYS A 256 -3.30 13.31 12.35
CA LYS A 256 -3.63 12.68 13.64
C LYS A 256 -5.15 12.63 13.87
N SER A 257 -5.87 13.70 13.52
CA SER A 257 -7.34 13.75 13.64
C SER A 257 -8.02 12.76 12.69
N MET A 258 -7.48 12.57 11.49
CA MET A 258 -7.95 11.56 10.54
C MET A 258 -7.79 10.14 11.12
N VAL A 259 -6.61 9.80 11.61
CA VAL A 259 -6.35 8.49 12.23
C VAL A 259 -7.31 8.24 13.39
N LYS A 260 -7.42 9.19 14.32
CA LYS A 260 -8.36 9.13 15.46
C LYS A 260 -9.79 8.88 15.02
N THR A 261 -10.24 9.52 13.94
CA THR A 261 -11.60 9.34 13.41
C THR A 261 -11.79 7.95 12.79
N LEU A 262 -10.81 7.47 12.03
CA LEU A 262 -10.85 6.13 11.43
C LEU A 262 -10.82 5.04 12.51
N HIS A 263 -10.00 5.16 13.54
CA HIS A 263 -9.99 4.28 14.71
C HIS A 263 -11.35 4.23 15.42
N ALA A 264 -11.96 5.40 15.64
CA ALA A 264 -13.29 5.46 16.26
C ALA A 264 -14.37 4.74 15.43
N ALA A 265 -14.17 4.64 14.11
CA ALA A 265 -15.01 3.85 13.20
C ALA A 265 -14.60 2.37 13.11
N GLY A 266 -13.57 1.94 13.83
CA GLY A 266 -13.04 0.57 13.82
C GLY A 266 -12.18 0.22 12.62
N LEU A 267 -11.66 1.22 11.91
CA LEU A 267 -10.77 1.10 10.76
C LEU A 267 -9.32 1.28 11.18
N GLU A 268 -8.46 0.34 10.82
CA GLU A 268 -7.00 0.47 10.95
C GLU A 268 -6.44 1.33 9.80
N VAL A 269 -5.31 1.99 10.05
CA VAL A 269 -4.59 2.81 9.06
C VAL A 269 -3.23 2.19 8.79
N ILE A 270 -3.02 1.78 7.55
CA ILE A 270 -1.77 1.23 7.03
C ILE A 270 -1.17 2.28 6.08
N LEU A 271 0.12 2.55 6.19
CA LEU A 271 0.80 3.47 5.27
C LEU A 271 1.61 2.72 4.25
N ASP A 272 1.47 3.11 2.99
CA ASP A 272 2.42 2.76 1.94
C ASP A 272 3.65 3.67 2.05
N VAL A 273 4.82 3.06 2.30
CA VAL A 273 6.04 3.78 2.64
C VAL A 273 7.18 3.48 1.68
N VAL A 274 7.84 4.53 1.22
CA VAL A 274 8.91 4.46 0.24
C VAL A 274 10.24 4.83 0.93
N TYR A 275 10.95 3.81 1.45
CA TYR A 275 12.26 3.98 2.07
C TYR A 275 13.41 3.49 1.20
N ASN A 276 13.11 2.95 0.03
CA ASN A 276 14.12 2.36 -0.84
C ASN A 276 14.89 3.39 -1.66
N HIS A 277 14.28 4.55 -1.98
CA HIS A 277 14.86 5.65 -2.74
C HIS A 277 14.35 7.01 -2.26
N THR A 278 14.84 8.08 -2.86
CA THR A 278 14.38 9.45 -2.59
C THR A 278 14.13 10.22 -3.89
N ALA A 279 13.40 11.34 -3.77
CA ALA A 279 13.10 12.26 -4.86
C ALA A 279 14.32 12.97 -5.49
N GLU A 280 15.52 12.77 -4.96
CA GLU A 280 16.72 13.39 -5.52
C GLU A 280 17.20 12.73 -6.83
N GLY A 281 16.64 11.55 -7.22
CA GLY A 281 16.94 10.88 -8.48
C GLY A 281 18.41 10.50 -8.62
N ASN A 282 18.91 10.40 -9.86
CA ASN A 282 20.30 10.08 -10.14
C ASN A 282 21.24 11.31 -9.95
N GLU A 283 22.49 11.21 -10.36
CA GLU A 283 23.53 12.25 -10.22
C GLU A 283 23.18 13.61 -10.86
N LYS A 284 22.20 13.63 -11.77
CA LYS A 284 21.70 14.84 -12.45
C LYS A 284 20.45 15.42 -11.80
N GLY A 285 19.88 14.72 -10.82
CA GLY A 285 18.69 15.14 -10.11
C GLY A 285 18.94 16.35 -9.19
N PRO A 286 17.87 16.90 -8.57
CA PRO A 286 17.99 18.05 -7.69
C PRO A 286 18.71 17.72 -6.39
N THR A 287 19.34 18.72 -5.76
CA THR A 287 19.91 18.65 -4.42
C THR A 287 18.95 19.29 -3.45
N LEU A 288 18.24 18.48 -2.67
CA LEU A 288 17.12 18.90 -1.82
C LEU A 288 17.35 18.66 -0.33
N SER A 289 18.05 17.58 0.02
CA SER A 289 18.23 17.11 1.40
C SER A 289 19.50 16.24 1.50
N PHE A 290 19.33 14.93 1.46
CA PHE A 290 20.31 13.88 1.74
C PHE A 290 21.62 14.05 0.96
N ARG A 291 21.53 14.31 -0.35
CA ARG A 291 22.67 14.48 -1.26
C ARG A 291 23.60 15.60 -0.83
N GLY A 292 23.01 16.76 -0.48
CA GLY A 292 23.77 17.92 -0.06
C GLY A 292 24.25 17.84 1.38
N ILE A 293 23.64 17.02 2.22
CA ILE A 293 24.00 16.81 3.63
C ILE A 293 25.18 15.84 3.73
N ASP A 294 25.03 14.63 3.17
CA ASP A 294 26.06 13.59 3.19
C ASP A 294 25.76 12.49 2.16
N ASN A 295 26.14 12.71 0.92
CA ASN A 295 25.80 11.82 -0.18
C ASN A 295 26.30 10.37 0.03
N CYS A 296 27.51 10.19 0.52
CA CYS A 296 28.12 8.86 0.71
C CYS A 296 27.48 8.05 1.83
N SER A 297 26.98 8.71 2.87
CA SER A 297 26.34 8.03 4.01
C SER A 297 24.90 7.64 3.71
N TYR A 298 24.17 8.44 2.92
CA TYR A 298 22.77 8.18 2.63
C TYR A 298 22.53 7.32 1.39
N TYR A 299 23.33 7.46 0.33
CA TYR A 299 23.10 6.78 -0.94
C TYR A 299 24.06 5.63 -1.19
N ARG A 300 23.55 4.61 -1.83
CA ARG A 300 24.34 3.51 -2.34
C ARG A 300 24.97 3.93 -3.67
N LEU A 301 26.29 4.06 -3.67
CA LEU A 301 27.07 4.44 -4.86
C LEU A 301 27.57 3.19 -5.57
N VAL A 302 27.91 3.33 -6.87
CA VAL A 302 28.48 2.25 -7.67
C VAL A 302 29.93 1.98 -7.24
N ASP A 303 30.26 0.72 -6.95
CA ASP A 303 31.59 0.32 -6.54
C ASP A 303 32.64 0.67 -7.62
N GLY A 304 33.63 1.51 -7.27
CA GLY A 304 34.67 1.98 -8.18
C GLY A 304 34.24 3.14 -9.09
N ASP A 305 33.02 3.61 -9.01
CA ASP A 305 32.49 4.77 -9.72
C ASP A 305 31.51 5.55 -8.81
N TRP A 306 32.04 6.22 -7.80
CA TRP A 306 31.28 6.87 -6.75
C TRP A 306 30.54 8.15 -7.21
N GLU A 307 30.70 8.54 -8.44
CA GLU A 307 29.93 9.61 -9.04
C GLU A 307 28.47 9.18 -9.29
N HIS A 308 28.23 7.88 -9.56
CA HIS A 308 26.95 7.33 -9.93
C HIS A 308 26.33 6.52 -8.81
N TYR A 309 24.98 6.43 -8.83
CA TYR A 309 24.20 5.69 -7.84
C TYR A 309 23.93 4.27 -8.31
N TYR A 310 24.02 3.31 -7.38
CA TYR A 310 23.53 1.96 -7.61
C TYR A 310 22.00 1.98 -7.46
N ASP A 311 21.28 1.60 -8.50
CA ASP A 311 19.82 1.69 -8.56
C ASP A 311 19.21 0.30 -8.80
N THR A 312 18.34 -0.12 -7.86
CA THR A 312 17.46 -1.31 -7.97
C THR A 312 16.01 -0.93 -7.91
N THR A 313 15.69 0.35 -8.00
CA THR A 313 14.33 0.90 -7.85
C THR A 313 13.76 1.39 -9.17
N GLY A 314 14.60 1.68 -10.16
CA GLY A 314 14.20 2.29 -11.44
C GLY A 314 13.98 3.81 -11.35
N THR A 315 14.29 4.44 -10.19
CA THR A 315 14.08 5.88 -9.97
C THR A 315 15.35 6.70 -9.99
N GLY A 316 16.52 6.05 -10.09
CA GLY A 316 17.82 6.67 -10.22
C GLY A 316 18.71 6.61 -8.98
N ASN A 317 18.19 6.18 -7.81
CA ASN A 317 19.00 5.99 -6.60
C ASN A 317 18.42 4.88 -5.70
N SER A 318 19.26 4.38 -4.82
CA SER A 318 18.86 3.54 -3.69
C SER A 318 19.53 4.05 -2.41
N LEU A 319 18.84 4.00 -1.27
CA LEU A 319 19.44 4.31 0.02
C LEU A 319 20.44 3.24 0.46
N LEU A 320 21.46 3.65 1.22
CA LEU A 320 22.53 2.77 1.72
C LEU A 320 22.07 2.02 2.98
N MET A 321 21.36 0.92 2.80
CA MET A 321 20.74 0.13 3.88
C MET A 321 21.75 -0.53 4.86
N ARG A 322 23.03 -0.38 4.65
CA ARG A 322 24.08 -0.85 5.56
C ARG A 322 24.61 0.24 6.48
N HIS A 323 24.30 1.52 6.18
CA HIS A 323 24.78 2.63 6.99
C HIS A 323 23.94 2.75 8.27
N PRO A 324 24.57 2.81 9.47
CA PRO A 324 23.83 2.86 10.73
C PRO A 324 22.85 4.02 10.84
N TYR A 325 23.20 5.20 10.35
CA TYR A 325 22.31 6.37 10.39
C TYR A 325 21.16 6.30 9.39
N VAL A 326 21.30 5.58 8.26
CA VAL A 326 20.17 5.30 7.37
C VAL A 326 19.20 4.33 8.01
N LEU A 327 19.70 3.26 8.63
CA LEU A 327 18.86 2.34 9.40
C LEU A 327 18.17 3.05 10.57
N GLN A 328 18.89 3.92 11.29
CA GLN A 328 18.32 4.73 12.37
C GLN A 328 17.21 5.64 11.85
N LEU A 329 17.44 6.36 10.76
CA LEU A 329 16.44 7.23 10.13
C LEU A 329 15.14 6.47 9.84
N ILE A 330 15.24 5.28 9.25
CA ILE A 330 14.08 4.46 8.91
C ILE A 330 13.38 3.95 10.18
N MET A 331 14.14 3.42 11.15
CA MET A 331 13.57 2.91 12.40
C MET A 331 12.93 4.01 13.23
N ASP A 332 13.52 5.19 13.29
CA ASP A 332 12.98 6.35 13.99
C ASP A 332 11.70 6.85 13.30
N SER A 333 11.67 6.87 11.96
CA SER A 333 10.48 7.20 11.18
C SER A 333 9.35 6.20 11.45
N LEU A 334 9.60 4.90 11.36
CA LEU A 334 8.59 3.87 11.63
C LEU A 334 8.03 3.98 13.06
N ARG A 335 8.90 4.15 14.06
CA ARG A 335 8.45 4.36 15.45
C ARG A 335 7.61 5.63 15.59
N TYR A 336 8.03 6.74 14.99
CA TYR A 336 7.28 7.99 15.00
C TYR A 336 5.86 7.80 14.45
N TRP A 337 5.71 7.15 13.30
CA TRP A 337 4.41 6.91 12.71
C TRP A 337 3.52 5.99 13.57
N VAL A 338 4.11 5.04 14.30
CA VAL A 338 3.33 4.19 15.22
C VAL A 338 3.02 4.89 16.54
N THR A 339 4.03 5.53 17.18
CA THR A 339 3.88 6.03 18.56
C THR A 339 3.30 7.43 18.66
N GLU A 340 3.54 8.27 17.63
CA GLU A 340 3.09 9.67 17.61
C GLU A 340 1.90 9.89 16.67
N MET A 341 1.86 9.16 15.54
CA MET A 341 0.83 9.30 14.52
C MET A 341 -0.23 8.20 14.60
N HIS A 342 -0.03 7.20 15.47
CA HIS A 342 -0.93 6.08 15.78
C HIS A 342 -1.31 5.20 14.57
N VAL A 343 -0.43 5.01 13.59
CA VAL A 343 -0.72 4.10 12.47
C VAL A 343 -0.59 2.64 12.88
N ASP A 344 -1.35 1.75 12.25
CA ASP A 344 -1.49 0.34 12.60
C ASP A 344 -0.61 -0.59 11.77
N GLY A 345 0.07 -0.07 10.76
CA GLY A 345 0.93 -0.88 9.91
C GLY A 345 1.54 -0.13 8.76
N PHE A 346 2.35 -0.88 8.00
CA PHE A 346 3.07 -0.37 6.83
C PHE A 346 3.03 -1.38 5.69
N ARG A 347 2.89 -0.88 4.47
CA ARG A 347 3.23 -1.57 3.23
C ARG A 347 4.53 -0.94 2.73
N PHE A 348 5.56 -1.74 2.54
CA PHE A 348 6.87 -1.28 2.09
C PHE A 348 7.00 -1.44 0.59
N ASP A 349 7.12 -0.30 -0.08
CA ASP A 349 7.40 -0.21 -1.51
C ASP A 349 8.76 -0.84 -1.83
N LEU A 350 8.82 -1.64 -2.91
CA LEU A 350 10.02 -2.35 -3.36
C LEU A 350 10.82 -2.95 -2.20
N ALA A 351 10.17 -3.70 -1.32
CA ALA A 351 10.77 -4.14 -0.06
C ALA A 351 12.00 -5.05 -0.25
N ALA A 352 12.15 -5.68 -1.41
CA ALA A 352 13.34 -6.45 -1.76
C ALA A 352 14.61 -5.56 -1.78
N THR A 353 14.51 -4.32 -2.27
CA THR A 353 15.62 -3.34 -2.24
C THR A 353 16.13 -3.06 -0.83
N LEU A 354 15.21 -2.96 0.15
CA LEU A 354 15.56 -2.69 1.56
C LEU A 354 16.33 -3.85 2.22
N ALA A 355 16.17 -5.04 1.67
CA ALA A 355 16.81 -6.27 2.15
C ALA A 355 18.15 -6.58 1.45
N ARG A 356 18.58 -5.76 0.47
CA ARG A 356 19.84 -5.96 -0.24
C ARG A 356 21.01 -5.44 0.59
N GLN A 357 21.85 -6.35 1.09
CA GLN A 357 23.09 -5.95 1.78
C GLN A 357 24.22 -5.62 0.80
N PHE A 358 24.43 -6.47 -0.20
CA PHE A 358 25.35 -6.24 -1.31
C PHE A 358 24.58 -6.22 -2.64
N HIS A 359 24.45 -7.34 -3.30
CA HIS A 359 23.71 -7.45 -4.57
C HIS A 359 22.47 -8.31 -4.38
N GLU A 360 22.53 -9.33 -3.53
CA GLU A 360 21.46 -10.28 -3.28
C GLU A 360 20.53 -9.82 -2.16
N VAL A 361 19.27 -10.26 -2.24
CA VAL A 361 18.28 -10.07 -1.17
C VAL A 361 18.61 -11.03 -0.03
N ASP A 362 18.84 -10.50 1.18
CA ASP A 362 19.19 -11.27 2.36
C ASP A 362 18.08 -11.22 3.40
N ARG A 363 17.53 -12.40 3.74
CA ARG A 363 16.50 -12.54 4.80
C ARG A 363 17.00 -12.20 6.21
N LEU A 364 18.31 -12.20 6.41
CA LEU A 364 18.98 -11.84 7.66
C LEU A 364 19.65 -10.47 7.53
N SER A 365 19.16 -9.61 6.65
CA SER A 365 19.64 -8.24 6.55
C SER A 365 19.39 -7.48 7.84
N ALA A 366 20.25 -6.52 8.14
CA ALA A 366 20.10 -5.66 9.31
C ALA A 366 18.73 -4.98 9.38
N PHE A 367 18.14 -4.64 8.24
CA PHE A 367 16.79 -4.08 8.16
C PHE A 367 15.74 -5.02 8.74
N PHE A 368 15.72 -6.29 8.33
CA PHE A 368 14.76 -7.27 8.85
C PHE A 368 15.01 -7.59 10.32
N ASP A 369 16.27 -7.70 10.73
CA ASP A 369 16.62 -8.01 12.13
C ASP A 369 16.18 -6.88 13.07
N LEU A 370 16.41 -5.61 12.67
CA LEU A 370 15.97 -4.45 13.44
C LEU A 370 14.44 -4.39 13.58
N ILE A 371 13.70 -4.62 12.49
CA ILE A 371 12.23 -4.63 12.53
C ILE A 371 11.70 -5.78 13.40
N GLN A 372 12.25 -6.98 13.26
CA GLN A 372 11.76 -8.16 13.98
C GLN A 372 11.97 -8.08 15.49
N GLN A 373 13.08 -7.49 15.91
CA GLN A 373 13.40 -7.37 17.34
C GLN A 373 12.82 -6.10 18.00
N ASP A 374 12.34 -5.12 17.21
CA ASP A 374 11.81 -3.88 17.76
C ASP A 374 10.46 -4.10 18.45
N PRO A 375 10.32 -3.73 19.75
CA PRO A 375 9.12 -4.02 20.53
C PRO A 375 7.88 -3.22 20.10
N VAL A 376 8.04 -2.19 19.28
CA VAL A 376 6.96 -1.37 18.74
C VAL A 376 6.59 -1.85 17.33
N ILE A 377 7.56 -1.84 16.42
CA ILE A 377 7.33 -2.10 14.99
C ILE A 377 6.94 -3.56 14.72
N SER A 378 7.50 -4.53 15.46
CA SER A 378 7.15 -5.95 15.28
C SER A 378 5.69 -6.30 15.62
N ARG A 379 4.93 -5.37 16.21
CA ARG A 379 3.53 -5.58 16.66
C ARG A 379 2.48 -5.03 15.72
N VAL A 380 2.85 -4.16 14.78
CA VAL A 380 1.96 -3.62 13.77
C VAL A 380 1.92 -4.49 12.52
N LYS A 381 1.00 -4.22 11.60
CA LYS A 381 0.93 -4.95 10.33
C LYS A 381 2.13 -4.59 9.45
N LEU A 382 2.87 -5.61 9.02
CA LEU A 382 4.02 -5.47 8.13
C LEU A 382 3.71 -6.18 6.81
N ILE A 383 3.62 -5.41 5.75
CA ILE A 383 3.29 -5.88 4.40
C ILE A 383 4.43 -5.51 3.48
N ALA A 384 4.93 -6.46 2.72
CA ALA A 384 5.96 -6.22 1.72
C ALA A 384 5.37 -6.19 0.32
N GLU A 385 5.82 -5.26 -0.49
CA GLU A 385 5.88 -5.49 -1.92
C GLU A 385 7.13 -6.33 -2.20
N PRO A 386 6.98 -7.63 -2.50
CA PRO A 386 8.09 -8.57 -2.43
C PRO A 386 8.88 -8.67 -3.73
N TRP A 387 9.15 -7.54 -4.38
CA TRP A 387 9.99 -7.44 -5.57
C TRP A 387 10.75 -6.11 -5.65
N ASP A 388 11.69 -6.04 -6.58
CA ASP A 388 12.36 -4.85 -7.09
C ASP A 388 12.80 -5.09 -8.55
N VAL A 389 13.39 -4.09 -9.21
CA VAL A 389 13.81 -4.20 -10.62
C VAL A 389 15.21 -4.80 -10.79
N GLY A 390 15.92 -5.11 -9.70
CA GLY A 390 17.24 -5.72 -9.74
C GLY A 390 17.23 -7.22 -10.04
N GLU A 391 18.37 -7.79 -10.38
CA GLU A 391 18.53 -9.23 -10.57
C GLU A 391 18.12 -9.99 -9.30
N GLY A 392 17.32 -11.09 -9.46
CA GLY A 392 16.77 -11.84 -8.35
C GLY A 392 15.78 -11.07 -7.48
N GLY A 393 15.22 -9.96 -7.97
CA GLY A 393 14.34 -9.08 -7.20
C GLY A 393 12.99 -9.66 -6.83
N TYR A 394 12.44 -10.64 -7.57
CA TYR A 394 11.14 -11.24 -7.27
C TYR A 394 11.24 -12.25 -6.12
N GLN A 395 10.68 -11.91 -4.96
CA GLN A 395 10.89 -12.60 -3.69
C GLN A 395 9.59 -13.08 -3.01
N VAL A 396 8.51 -13.28 -3.77
CA VAL A 396 7.25 -13.81 -3.22
C VAL A 396 7.48 -15.17 -2.54
N GLY A 397 7.03 -15.31 -1.29
CA GLY A 397 7.26 -16.49 -0.46
C GLY A 397 8.55 -16.44 0.39
N ASN A 398 9.41 -15.44 0.19
CA ASN A 398 10.75 -15.40 0.76
C ASN A 398 10.94 -14.43 1.93
N PHE A 399 9.95 -13.66 2.32
CA PHE A 399 10.05 -12.73 3.45
C PHE A 399 10.01 -13.42 4.82
N PRO A 400 10.51 -12.78 5.89
CA PRO A 400 10.53 -13.36 7.24
C PRO A 400 9.12 -13.63 7.80
N PRO A 401 8.98 -14.47 8.85
CA PRO A 401 7.68 -14.96 9.35
C PRO A 401 6.68 -13.90 9.82
N LEU A 402 7.13 -12.72 10.25
CA LEU A 402 6.23 -11.65 10.70
C LEU A 402 5.53 -10.94 9.55
N TRP A 403 6.10 -10.98 8.35
CA TRP A 403 5.65 -10.25 7.19
C TRP A 403 4.48 -10.92 6.48
N SER A 404 3.56 -10.12 5.98
CA SER A 404 2.67 -10.46 4.88
C SER A 404 3.24 -9.90 3.59
N GLU A 405 2.82 -10.45 2.45
CA GLU A 405 3.35 -10.07 1.14
C GLU A 405 2.19 -9.82 0.17
N TRP A 406 2.30 -8.79 -0.63
CA TRP A 406 1.48 -8.69 -1.82
C TRP A 406 1.75 -9.89 -2.73
N ASN A 407 0.75 -10.74 -2.92
CA ASN A 407 0.92 -11.99 -3.66
C ASN A 407 0.66 -11.79 -5.16
N GLY A 408 1.71 -11.44 -5.90
CA GLY A 408 1.64 -11.30 -7.36
C GLY A 408 1.26 -12.61 -8.07
N MET A 409 1.64 -13.77 -7.52
CA MET A 409 1.22 -15.06 -8.09
C MET A 409 -0.28 -15.31 -7.93
N TYR A 410 -0.89 -14.83 -6.82
CA TYR A 410 -2.34 -14.85 -6.67
C TYR A 410 -3.02 -14.01 -7.76
N ARG A 411 -2.59 -12.76 -7.94
CA ARG A 411 -3.11 -11.85 -8.96
C ARG A 411 -3.09 -12.50 -10.34
N ASP A 412 -1.94 -13.02 -10.71
CA ASP A 412 -1.71 -13.56 -12.05
C ASP A 412 -2.53 -14.85 -12.30
N ALA A 413 -2.54 -15.77 -11.34
CA ALA A 413 -3.30 -17.02 -11.45
C ALA A 413 -4.82 -16.78 -11.54
N VAL A 414 -5.36 -15.85 -10.73
CA VAL A 414 -6.79 -15.54 -10.75
C VAL A 414 -7.18 -14.85 -12.05
N ARG A 415 -6.34 -13.94 -12.56
CA ARG A 415 -6.57 -13.28 -13.86
C ARG A 415 -6.56 -14.29 -15.00
N ASP A 416 -5.57 -15.17 -15.06
CA ASP A 416 -5.44 -16.18 -16.12
C ASP A 416 -6.59 -17.18 -16.08
N TYR A 417 -7.00 -17.65 -14.91
CA TYR A 417 -8.13 -18.56 -14.76
C TYR A 417 -9.43 -17.96 -15.32
N TRP A 418 -9.79 -16.71 -14.93
CA TRP A 418 -11.04 -16.11 -15.40
C TRP A 418 -11.00 -15.64 -16.86
N ARG A 419 -9.80 -15.48 -17.45
CA ARG A 419 -9.66 -15.32 -18.89
C ARG A 419 -9.94 -16.62 -19.65
N GLY A 420 -9.86 -17.76 -18.98
CA GLY A 420 -10.01 -19.09 -19.56
C GLY A 420 -8.75 -19.59 -20.23
N GLU A 421 -7.57 -19.27 -19.66
CA GLU A 421 -6.30 -19.82 -20.13
C GLU A 421 -6.17 -21.29 -19.73
N ASP A 422 -5.56 -22.09 -20.62
CA ASP A 422 -5.27 -23.49 -20.35
C ASP A 422 -4.22 -23.66 -19.24
N HIS A 423 -4.20 -24.81 -18.59
CA HIS A 423 -3.23 -25.16 -17.52
C HIS A 423 -3.26 -24.29 -16.26
N THR A 424 -4.36 -23.58 -15.97
CA THR A 424 -4.46 -22.66 -14.83
C THR A 424 -5.12 -23.24 -13.59
N LEU A 425 -5.84 -24.36 -13.71
CA LEU A 425 -6.71 -24.87 -12.64
C LEU A 425 -5.97 -25.20 -11.33
N GLY A 426 -4.83 -25.88 -11.42
CA GLY A 426 -4.02 -26.27 -10.25
C GLY A 426 -3.44 -25.06 -9.50
N GLU A 427 -2.94 -24.07 -10.26
CA GLU A 427 -2.44 -22.82 -9.69
C GLU A 427 -3.57 -22.03 -9.03
N PHE A 428 -4.72 -21.88 -9.69
CA PHE A 428 -5.91 -21.25 -9.15
C PHE A 428 -6.36 -21.89 -7.84
N ALA A 429 -6.42 -23.23 -7.77
CA ALA A 429 -6.79 -23.97 -6.56
C ALA A 429 -5.81 -23.68 -5.40
N SER A 430 -4.51 -23.68 -5.68
CA SER A 430 -3.47 -23.36 -4.69
C SER A 430 -3.62 -21.92 -4.15
N ARG A 431 -3.93 -20.96 -5.03
CA ARG A 431 -4.13 -19.55 -4.65
C ARG A 431 -5.40 -19.40 -3.84
N LEU A 432 -6.51 -20.01 -4.23
CA LEU A 432 -7.79 -19.98 -3.52
C LEU A 432 -7.68 -20.46 -2.06
N THR A 433 -6.83 -21.46 -1.80
CA THR A 433 -6.65 -22.06 -0.48
C THR A 433 -5.51 -21.44 0.35
N GLY A 434 -4.97 -20.29 -0.06
CA GLY A 434 -4.05 -19.47 0.72
C GLY A 434 -2.58 -19.67 0.40
N SER A 435 -2.25 -20.27 -0.76
CA SER A 435 -0.87 -20.38 -1.26
C SER A 435 0.08 -21.12 -0.30
N SER A 436 -0.35 -22.29 0.18
CA SER A 436 0.43 -23.10 1.12
C SER A 436 1.79 -23.55 0.56
N ASP A 437 1.89 -23.73 -0.74
CA ASP A 437 3.13 -24.01 -1.48
C ASP A 437 4.18 -22.90 -1.31
N LEU A 438 3.75 -21.64 -1.21
CA LEU A 438 4.63 -20.48 -1.02
C LEU A 438 5.01 -20.27 0.45
N TYR A 439 4.13 -20.57 1.39
CA TYR A 439 4.27 -20.08 2.78
C TYR A 439 4.38 -21.17 3.84
N ALA A 440 3.83 -22.37 3.62
CA ALA A 440 3.79 -23.41 4.67
C ALA A 440 5.16 -23.93 5.04
N HIS A 441 6.09 -24.04 4.10
CA HIS A 441 7.45 -24.53 4.32
C HIS A 441 8.25 -23.69 5.31
N SER A 442 7.99 -22.39 5.38
CA SER A 442 8.58 -21.42 6.32
C SER A 442 7.76 -21.27 7.62
N ARG A 443 6.76 -22.15 7.87
CA ARG A 443 5.82 -22.11 8.98
C ARG A 443 4.95 -20.84 9.04
N ARG A 444 4.86 -20.13 7.96
CA ARG A 444 3.94 -19.00 7.82
C ARG A 444 2.50 -19.51 7.69
N ARG A 445 1.53 -18.64 7.79
CA ARG A 445 0.10 -18.94 7.80
C ARG A 445 -0.58 -18.30 6.57
N PRO A 446 -1.85 -18.60 6.27
CA PRO A 446 -2.55 -17.96 5.15
C PRO A 446 -2.47 -16.42 5.15
N ARG A 447 -2.37 -15.80 6.33
CA ARG A 447 -2.15 -14.36 6.48
C ARG A 447 -0.88 -13.82 5.84
N ALA A 448 0.06 -14.68 5.46
CA ALA A 448 1.26 -14.25 4.73
C ALA A 448 0.92 -13.74 3.33
N SER A 449 -0.20 -14.19 2.77
CA SER A 449 -0.70 -13.76 1.48
C SER A 449 -1.66 -12.58 1.64
N VAL A 450 -1.27 -11.40 1.17
CA VAL A 450 -2.21 -10.33 0.83
C VAL A 450 -2.64 -10.59 -0.61
N ASN A 451 -3.88 -11.02 -0.77
CA ASN A 451 -4.47 -11.35 -2.06
C ASN A 451 -5.03 -10.08 -2.70
N PHE A 452 -4.75 -9.88 -3.97
CA PHE A 452 -5.32 -8.77 -4.74
C PHE A 452 -5.51 -9.20 -6.20
N VAL A 453 -6.47 -8.61 -6.87
CA VAL A 453 -6.68 -8.74 -8.32
C VAL A 453 -6.11 -7.53 -9.03
N THR A 454 -6.25 -6.37 -8.43
CA THR A 454 -5.84 -5.05 -8.89
C THR A 454 -5.25 -4.25 -7.73
N ALA A 455 -4.39 -3.29 -8.04
CA ALA A 455 -3.81 -2.34 -7.10
C ALA A 455 -3.79 -0.94 -7.75
N HIS A 456 -3.07 0.02 -7.16
CA HIS A 456 -2.89 1.36 -7.73
C HIS A 456 -2.23 1.32 -9.11
N ASP A 457 -1.29 0.38 -9.32
CA ASP A 457 -0.63 0.11 -10.59
C ASP A 457 -1.40 -0.93 -11.42
N GLY A 458 -1.26 -0.88 -12.73
CA GLY A 458 -2.00 -1.73 -13.65
C GLY A 458 -3.43 -1.26 -13.91
N PHE A 459 -4.23 -2.12 -14.53
CA PHE A 459 -5.64 -1.84 -14.80
C PHE A 459 -6.49 -1.88 -13.53
N THR A 460 -7.52 -1.01 -13.45
CA THR A 460 -8.64 -1.19 -12.52
C THR A 460 -9.42 -2.46 -12.83
N LEU A 461 -10.25 -2.94 -11.92
CA LEU A 461 -11.07 -4.13 -12.13
C LEU A 461 -11.96 -4.02 -13.37
N ARG A 462 -12.55 -2.85 -13.61
CA ARG A 462 -13.35 -2.59 -14.81
C ARG A 462 -12.50 -2.58 -16.07
N ASP A 463 -11.33 -1.98 -16.03
CA ASP A 463 -10.44 -1.89 -17.20
C ASP A 463 -9.83 -3.27 -17.53
N LEU A 464 -9.57 -4.10 -16.52
CA LEU A 464 -9.09 -5.48 -16.66
C LEU A 464 -10.01 -6.36 -17.54
N VAL A 465 -11.31 -6.08 -17.54
CA VAL A 465 -12.31 -6.78 -18.35
C VAL A 465 -12.77 -5.96 -19.57
N SER A 466 -12.13 -4.83 -19.83
CA SER A 466 -12.55 -3.90 -20.89
C SER A 466 -11.47 -3.57 -21.91
N TYR A 467 -10.19 -3.83 -21.58
CA TYR A 467 -9.07 -3.49 -22.45
C TYR A 467 -8.09 -4.66 -22.55
N ASN A 468 -7.64 -4.92 -23.78
CA ASN A 468 -6.50 -5.81 -24.03
C ASN A 468 -5.19 -5.01 -23.99
N ASP A 469 -5.19 -3.83 -24.59
CA ASP A 469 -4.04 -2.97 -24.74
C ASP A 469 -4.08 -1.80 -23.72
N LYS A 470 -2.92 -1.33 -23.29
CA LYS A 470 -2.82 -0.13 -22.45
C LYS A 470 -3.03 1.14 -23.28
N HIS A 471 -3.64 2.15 -22.64
CA HIS A 471 -3.93 3.45 -23.21
C HIS A 471 -3.38 4.56 -22.31
N ASN A 472 -2.03 4.68 -22.28
CA ASN A 472 -1.29 5.61 -21.42
C ASN A 472 -0.91 6.92 -22.15
N GLU A 473 -1.53 7.24 -23.28
CA GLU A 473 -1.19 8.42 -24.09
C GLU A 473 -1.27 9.73 -23.29
N ALA A 474 -2.19 9.78 -22.30
CA ALA A 474 -2.34 10.93 -21.42
C ALA A 474 -1.10 11.21 -20.55
N ASN A 475 -0.21 10.23 -20.37
CA ASN A 475 1.02 10.37 -19.59
C ASN A 475 2.13 11.11 -20.36
N GLY A 476 1.97 11.24 -21.71
CA GLY A 476 2.96 11.92 -22.56
C GLY A 476 4.27 11.17 -22.72
N GLU A 477 4.22 9.82 -22.68
CA GLU A 477 5.35 8.90 -22.82
C GLU A 477 5.20 7.94 -24.00
N ASP A 478 4.44 8.37 -25.02
CA ASP A 478 4.18 7.64 -26.26
C ASP A 478 3.66 6.21 -26.00
N ASN A 479 2.89 6.02 -24.90
CA ASN A 479 2.34 4.75 -24.46
C ASN A 479 3.41 3.64 -24.20
N GLN A 480 4.66 4.04 -23.89
CA GLN A 480 5.74 3.11 -23.59
C GLN A 480 5.79 2.71 -22.11
N ASP A 481 5.28 3.55 -21.24
CA ASP A 481 5.21 3.34 -19.78
C ASP A 481 4.16 2.30 -19.37
N GLY A 482 4.29 1.79 -18.15
CA GLY A 482 3.39 0.79 -17.58
C GLY A 482 3.55 -0.63 -18.14
N GLU A 483 2.84 -1.57 -17.54
CA GLU A 483 2.91 -2.99 -17.87
C GLU A 483 2.36 -3.27 -19.28
N SER A 484 3.05 -4.12 -20.04
CA SER A 484 2.61 -4.53 -21.39
C SER A 484 1.85 -5.87 -21.38
N THR A 485 1.98 -6.67 -20.33
CA THR A 485 1.33 -7.98 -20.17
C THR A 485 0.29 -7.92 -19.06
N ASN A 486 -0.84 -7.26 -19.31
CA ASN A 486 -1.85 -6.98 -18.29
C ASN A 486 -2.63 -8.20 -17.80
N ARG A 487 -2.58 -9.35 -18.50
CA ARG A 487 -3.43 -10.51 -18.24
C ARG A 487 -4.91 -10.12 -18.17
N SER A 488 -5.31 -9.23 -19.07
CA SER A 488 -6.65 -8.66 -19.22
C SER A 488 -7.39 -9.28 -20.41
N TRP A 489 -8.68 -9.04 -20.49
CA TRP A 489 -9.48 -9.42 -21.63
C TRP A 489 -10.61 -8.41 -21.87
N ASN A 490 -10.69 -7.86 -23.08
CA ASN A 490 -11.68 -6.86 -23.44
C ASN A 490 -13.10 -7.42 -23.64
N CYS A 491 -13.31 -8.72 -23.46
CA CYS A 491 -14.60 -9.41 -23.65
C CYS A 491 -15.19 -9.26 -25.05
N GLY A 492 -14.37 -9.00 -26.07
CA GLY A 492 -14.80 -8.86 -27.46
C GLY A 492 -14.96 -7.46 -27.98
N ALA A 493 -14.73 -6.43 -27.13
CA ALA A 493 -14.76 -5.02 -27.56
C ALA A 493 -13.76 -4.18 -26.74
N GLU A 494 -12.83 -3.52 -27.43
CA GLU A 494 -11.84 -2.66 -26.76
C GLU A 494 -12.50 -1.40 -26.21
N GLY A 495 -12.33 -1.13 -24.91
CA GLY A 495 -12.88 0.04 -24.24
C GLY A 495 -14.39 0.02 -24.03
N ALA A 496 -14.97 1.22 -23.98
CA ALA A 496 -16.40 1.40 -23.73
C ALA A 496 -17.25 0.84 -24.89
N THR A 497 -18.30 0.09 -24.55
CA THR A 497 -19.22 -0.51 -25.54
C THR A 497 -20.68 -0.35 -25.15
N ARG A 498 -21.56 -0.38 -26.15
CA ARG A 498 -23.02 -0.44 -25.97
C ARG A 498 -23.60 -1.82 -26.19
N ASP A 499 -22.77 -2.79 -26.58
CA ASP A 499 -23.20 -4.17 -26.77
C ASP A 499 -23.64 -4.77 -25.42
N PRO A 500 -24.90 -5.16 -25.26
CA PRO A 500 -25.42 -5.65 -24.00
C PRO A 500 -24.78 -6.99 -23.59
N ALA A 501 -24.42 -7.85 -24.53
CA ALA A 501 -23.81 -9.14 -24.23
C ALA A 501 -22.37 -8.97 -23.68
N VAL A 502 -21.60 -8.03 -24.28
CA VAL A 502 -20.28 -7.69 -23.77
C VAL A 502 -20.35 -7.05 -22.39
N ARG A 503 -21.31 -6.14 -22.18
CA ARG A 503 -21.49 -5.50 -20.85
C ARG A 503 -21.87 -6.50 -19.77
N GLU A 504 -22.82 -7.40 -20.05
CA GLU A 504 -23.22 -8.47 -19.12
C GLU A 504 -22.04 -9.34 -18.77
N LEU A 505 -21.24 -9.79 -19.76
CA LEU A 505 -20.06 -10.59 -19.52
C LEU A 505 -19.03 -9.88 -18.66
N ARG A 506 -18.76 -8.58 -18.91
CA ARG A 506 -17.86 -7.77 -18.09
C ARG A 506 -18.33 -7.64 -16.66
N THR A 507 -19.62 -7.40 -16.43
CA THR A 507 -20.21 -7.32 -15.10
C THR A 507 -20.10 -8.65 -14.36
N ARG A 508 -20.37 -9.77 -15.05
CA ARG A 508 -20.20 -11.13 -14.50
C ARG A 508 -18.74 -11.39 -14.10
N LEU A 509 -17.77 -11.06 -14.95
CA LEU A 509 -16.35 -11.23 -14.64
C LEU A 509 -15.89 -10.36 -13.47
N GLN A 510 -16.35 -9.13 -13.35
CA GLN A 510 -16.06 -8.29 -12.17
C GLN A 510 -16.57 -8.95 -10.87
N ARG A 511 -17.79 -9.52 -10.89
CA ARG A 511 -18.31 -10.30 -9.75
C ARG A 511 -17.49 -11.55 -9.47
N ASN A 512 -17.05 -12.28 -10.51
CA ASN A 512 -16.18 -13.45 -10.35
C ASN A 512 -14.87 -13.08 -9.64
N PHE A 513 -14.22 -12.01 -10.08
CA PHE A 513 -12.99 -11.53 -9.45
C PHE A 513 -13.19 -11.13 -8.00
N LEU A 514 -14.22 -10.35 -7.70
CA LEU A 514 -14.53 -9.91 -6.34
C LEU A 514 -14.92 -11.09 -5.43
N ALA A 515 -15.76 -12.00 -5.92
CA ALA A 515 -16.13 -13.20 -5.17
C ALA A 515 -14.90 -14.10 -4.92
N THR A 516 -14.08 -14.35 -5.93
CA THR A 516 -12.85 -15.14 -5.79
C THR A 516 -11.93 -14.51 -4.76
N LEU A 517 -11.67 -13.20 -4.85
CA LEU A 517 -10.81 -12.48 -3.92
C LEU A 517 -11.30 -12.60 -2.47
N LEU A 518 -12.59 -12.34 -2.26
CA LEU A 518 -13.18 -12.27 -0.92
C LEU A 518 -13.46 -13.66 -0.32
N LEU A 519 -13.61 -14.70 -1.12
CA LEU A 519 -13.79 -16.08 -0.65
C LEU A 519 -12.47 -16.85 -0.48
N SER A 520 -11.37 -16.36 -1.04
CA SER A 520 -10.04 -16.98 -0.91
C SER A 520 -9.49 -16.88 0.51
N GLN A 521 -8.69 -17.87 0.91
CA GLN A 521 -7.89 -17.79 2.15
C GLN A 521 -6.75 -16.79 1.99
N GLY A 522 -6.42 -16.08 3.06
CA GLY A 522 -5.46 -14.98 3.05
C GLY A 522 -6.11 -13.66 3.44
N ILE A 523 -5.43 -12.54 3.22
CA ILE A 523 -5.92 -11.20 3.49
C ILE A 523 -6.36 -10.58 2.15
N PRO A 524 -7.64 -10.33 1.92
CA PRO A 524 -8.08 -9.68 0.70
C PRO A 524 -7.76 -8.18 0.74
N MET A 525 -7.28 -7.64 -0.38
CA MET A 525 -7.10 -6.22 -0.62
C MET A 525 -7.92 -5.79 -1.85
N LEU A 526 -8.74 -4.77 -1.68
CA LEU A 526 -9.49 -4.10 -2.73
C LEU A 526 -8.79 -2.79 -3.10
N SER A 527 -8.65 -2.51 -4.39
CA SER A 527 -8.24 -1.18 -4.86
C SER A 527 -9.44 -0.24 -4.88
N HIS A 528 -9.26 1.00 -4.45
CA HIS A 528 -10.34 1.96 -4.30
C HIS A 528 -11.15 2.15 -5.59
N GLY A 529 -12.46 2.02 -5.45
CA GLY A 529 -13.41 2.18 -6.53
C GLY A 529 -13.63 0.94 -7.41
N ASP A 530 -12.96 -0.19 -7.15
CA ASP A 530 -13.25 -1.43 -7.86
C ASP A 530 -14.65 -1.94 -7.55
N GLU A 531 -15.10 -1.77 -6.31
CA GLU A 531 -16.49 -2.03 -5.88
C GLU A 531 -17.53 -1.12 -6.57
N LEU A 532 -17.07 -0.02 -7.13
CA LEU A 532 -17.87 0.96 -7.88
C LEU A 532 -17.71 0.83 -9.41
N GLY A 533 -16.92 -0.13 -9.87
CA GLY A 533 -16.59 -0.26 -11.29
C GLY A 533 -15.86 0.99 -11.84
N ARG A 534 -14.88 1.53 -11.08
CA ARG A 534 -14.03 2.65 -11.49
C ARG A 534 -13.23 2.28 -12.74
N THR A 535 -13.03 3.23 -13.64
CA THR A 535 -12.20 3.07 -14.84
C THR A 535 -11.15 4.18 -14.91
N GLN A 536 -9.95 3.82 -15.31
CA GLN A 536 -8.88 4.73 -15.73
C GLN A 536 -8.83 4.87 -17.25
N ARG A 537 -9.91 4.42 -17.94
CA ARG A 537 -10.05 4.50 -19.42
C ARG A 537 -8.96 3.76 -20.17
N GLY A 538 -8.47 2.64 -19.58
CA GLY A 538 -7.38 1.84 -20.12
C GLY A 538 -5.98 2.37 -19.83
N ASN A 539 -5.84 3.42 -19.03
CA ASN A 539 -4.54 3.82 -18.51
C ASN A 539 -4.16 2.87 -17.37
N ASN A 540 -3.07 2.10 -17.54
CA ASN A 540 -2.59 1.16 -16.55
C ASN A 540 -1.38 1.68 -15.75
N ASN A 541 -1.03 2.96 -15.87
CA ASN A 541 0.07 3.59 -15.16
C ASN A 541 -0.27 5.05 -14.83
N ALA A 542 -1.36 5.25 -14.09
CA ALA A 542 -1.92 6.58 -13.83
C ALA A 542 -1.13 7.41 -12.79
N TYR A 543 0.18 7.16 -12.63
CA TYR A 543 1.03 7.78 -11.63
C TYR A 543 1.09 9.31 -11.70
N CYS A 544 0.88 9.86 -12.90
CA CYS A 544 0.93 11.29 -13.18
C CYS A 544 -0.45 11.91 -13.51
N GLN A 545 -1.54 11.18 -13.26
CA GLN A 545 -2.90 11.60 -13.62
C GLN A 545 -3.67 12.12 -12.40
N ASP A 546 -3.37 13.35 -11.97
CA ASP A 546 -4.11 14.03 -10.90
C ASP A 546 -5.39 14.67 -11.43
N ASN A 547 -6.28 13.87 -11.99
CA ASN A 547 -7.50 14.29 -12.64
C ASN A 547 -8.57 13.17 -12.64
N GLU A 548 -9.65 13.34 -13.43
CA GLU A 548 -10.77 12.40 -13.53
C GLU A 548 -10.42 11.02 -14.13
N ILE A 549 -9.19 10.80 -14.59
CA ILE A 549 -8.71 9.45 -14.95
C ILE A 549 -8.53 8.62 -13.67
N SER A 550 -8.00 9.23 -12.62
CA SER A 550 -7.65 8.55 -11.35
C SER A 550 -8.69 8.73 -10.25
N TRP A 551 -9.37 9.90 -10.21
CA TRP A 551 -10.31 10.18 -9.11
C TRP A 551 -11.58 9.32 -9.24
N ILE A 552 -12.15 8.91 -8.09
CA ILE A 552 -13.42 8.18 -8.08
C ILE A 552 -14.56 9.08 -8.56
N ASP A 553 -15.37 8.60 -9.50
CA ASP A 553 -16.64 9.23 -9.87
C ASP A 553 -17.77 8.63 -9.00
N TRP A 554 -18.29 9.42 -8.09
CA TRP A 554 -19.35 9.02 -7.17
C TRP A 554 -20.76 9.10 -7.78
N ARG A 555 -20.90 9.42 -9.06
CA ARG A 555 -22.18 9.42 -9.79
C ARG A 555 -22.45 8.03 -10.36
N LEU A 556 -22.93 7.13 -9.50
CA LEU A 556 -23.06 5.72 -9.84
C LEU A 556 -24.27 5.45 -10.75
N THR A 557 -24.07 4.62 -11.75
CA THR A 557 -25.12 3.97 -12.54
C THR A 557 -25.81 2.88 -11.71
N GLU A 558 -26.88 2.27 -12.23
CA GLU A 558 -27.54 1.14 -11.60
C GLU A 558 -26.61 -0.07 -11.51
N GLU A 559 -25.95 -0.48 -12.60
CA GLU A 559 -24.93 -1.54 -12.63
C GLU A 559 -23.84 -1.36 -11.56
N GLN A 560 -23.41 -0.12 -11.34
CA GLN A 560 -22.37 0.19 -10.34
C GLN A 560 -22.90 0.06 -8.91
N ARG A 561 -24.16 0.41 -8.67
CA ARG A 561 -24.77 0.19 -7.36
C ARG A 561 -24.96 -1.30 -7.08
N ASP A 562 -25.35 -2.08 -8.07
CA ASP A 562 -25.51 -3.54 -7.94
C ASP A 562 -24.16 -4.20 -7.64
N LEU A 563 -23.06 -3.76 -8.29
CA LEU A 563 -21.71 -4.24 -8.01
C LEU A 563 -21.27 -3.88 -6.57
N LEU A 564 -21.60 -2.68 -6.09
CA LEU A 564 -21.32 -2.25 -4.73
C LEU A 564 -22.09 -3.12 -3.71
N GLU A 565 -23.39 -3.35 -3.93
CA GLU A 565 -24.19 -4.19 -3.03
C GLU A 565 -23.73 -5.64 -3.04
N PHE A 566 -23.36 -6.18 -4.20
CA PHE A 566 -22.74 -7.48 -4.31
C PHE A 566 -21.44 -7.57 -3.51
N THR A 567 -20.55 -6.58 -3.65
CA THR A 567 -19.28 -6.54 -2.92
C THR A 567 -19.51 -6.48 -1.40
N ARG A 568 -20.42 -5.64 -0.94
CA ARG A 568 -20.84 -5.57 0.46
C ARG A 568 -21.36 -6.92 0.98
N TYR A 569 -22.15 -7.59 0.17
CA TYR A 569 -22.71 -8.89 0.52
C TYR A 569 -21.60 -9.93 0.69
N VAL A 570 -20.67 -10.04 -0.25
CA VAL A 570 -19.57 -11.02 -0.17
C VAL A 570 -18.62 -10.72 0.99
N ILE A 571 -18.34 -9.45 1.30
CA ILE A 571 -17.55 -9.09 2.50
C ILE A 571 -18.29 -9.52 3.77
N ARG A 572 -19.60 -9.33 3.86
CA ARG A 572 -20.40 -9.81 5.01
C ARG A 572 -20.34 -11.33 5.15
N LEU A 573 -20.46 -12.07 4.04
CA LEU A 573 -20.28 -13.53 4.04
C LEU A 573 -18.91 -13.91 4.61
N ARG A 574 -17.83 -13.35 4.07
CA ARG A 574 -16.48 -13.62 4.56
C ARG A 574 -16.33 -13.34 6.06
N THR A 575 -16.76 -12.18 6.50
CA THR A 575 -16.61 -11.76 7.91
C THR A 575 -17.51 -12.53 8.87
N GLY A 576 -18.67 -13.01 8.40
CA GLY A 576 -19.59 -13.85 9.16
C GLY A 576 -19.12 -15.30 9.32
N HIS A 577 -18.27 -15.81 8.41
CA HIS A 577 -17.95 -17.23 8.33
C HIS A 577 -16.44 -17.52 8.52
N PRO A 578 -16.04 -18.03 9.70
CA PRO A 578 -14.66 -18.42 10.00
C PRO A 578 -14.00 -19.38 9.01
N VAL A 579 -14.77 -20.28 8.39
CA VAL A 579 -14.23 -21.22 7.40
C VAL A 579 -13.68 -20.53 6.15
N LEU A 580 -14.18 -19.32 5.81
CA LEU A 580 -13.73 -18.51 4.68
C LEU A 580 -12.49 -17.64 5.01
N ARG A 581 -12.05 -17.60 6.27
CA ARG A 581 -10.91 -16.78 6.75
C ARG A 581 -10.11 -17.50 7.82
N ARG A 582 -9.65 -18.71 7.49
CA ARG A 582 -8.92 -19.59 8.43
C ARG A 582 -7.56 -19.03 8.81
N ARG A 583 -7.15 -19.30 10.05
CA ARG A 583 -5.83 -18.96 10.57
C ARG A 583 -4.75 -19.99 10.24
N ARG A 584 -5.15 -21.16 9.73
CA ARG A 584 -4.26 -22.26 9.32
C ARG A 584 -4.67 -22.73 7.92
N PHE A 585 -3.70 -23.27 7.19
CA PHE A 585 -3.98 -23.93 5.92
C PHE A 585 -4.88 -25.16 6.12
N PHE A 586 -5.63 -25.49 5.10
CA PHE A 586 -6.35 -26.75 5.04
C PHE A 586 -5.36 -27.90 5.02
N LEU A 587 -5.72 -29.01 5.63
CA LEU A 587 -4.90 -30.21 5.69
C LEU A 587 -5.30 -31.25 4.63
N GLY A 588 -6.55 -31.17 4.12
CA GLY A 588 -7.13 -32.19 3.24
C GLY A 588 -7.31 -33.54 3.96
N GLU A 589 -7.33 -33.54 5.30
CA GLU A 589 -7.39 -34.72 6.12
C GLU A 589 -8.62 -34.69 7.03
N THR A 590 -9.13 -35.89 7.38
CA THR A 590 -10.18 -36.05 8.37
C THR A 590 -9.63 -35.78 9.77
N LEU A 591 -10.22 -34.83 10.47
CA LEU A 591 -9.81 -34.54 11.85
C LEU A 591 -10.27 -35.67 12.78
N THR A 592 -9.31 -36.27 13.53
CA THR A 592 -9.56 -37.37 14.50
C THR A 592 -10.45 -36.98 15.67
N ARG A 593 -10.86 -35.72 15.81
CA ARG A 593 -11.64 -35.18 16.94
C ARG A 593 -13.16 -35.23 16.71
N ALA A 594 -13.64 -35.54 15.53
CA ALA A 594 -15.04 -35.44 15.23
C ALA A 594 -15.62 -36.79 14.81
N ASP A 595 -16.83 -37.09 15.21
CA ASP A 595 -17.70 -38.04 14.54
C ASP A 595 -18.00 -37.61 13.08
N GLN A 596 -17.04 -36.95 12.44
CA GLN A 596 -17.12 -36.34 11.11
C GLN A 596 -16.27 -37.15 10.15
N PRO A 597 -16.90 -37.79 9.15
CA PRO A 597 -16.19 -38.63 8.19
C PRO A 597 -15.51 -37.86 7.06
N LEU A 598 -15.65 -36.50 6.98
CA LEU A 598 -15.16 -35.70 5.87
C LEU A 598 -13.94 -34.86 6.24
N PRO A 599 -12.97 -34.71 5.32
CA PRO A 599 -11.87 -33.77 5.45
C PRO A 599 -12.31 -32.33 5.62
N ASP A 600 -11.38 -31.46 6.04
CA ASP A 600 -11.65 -30.02 6.15
C ASP A 600 -11.77 -29.33 4.78
N LEU A 601 -11.27 -29.96 3.71
CA LEU A 601 -11.38 -29.51 2.32
C LEU A 601 -11.43 -30.73 1.39
N VAL A 602 -12.32 -30.68 0.37
CA VAL A 602 -12.39 -31.67 -0.70
C VAL A 602 -12.56 -30.99 -2.04
N TRP A 603 -11.76 -31.40 -3.01
CA TRP A 603 -11.86 -30.96 -4.40
C TRP A 603 -12.73 -31.93 -5.20
N LEU A 604 -13.69 -31.40 -5.94
CA LEU A 604 -14.69 -32.18 -6.66
C LEU A 604 -14.66 -31.89 -8.17
N ALA A 605 -14.68 -32.93 -8.96
CA ALA A 605 -14.95 -32.83 -10.39
C ALA A 605 -16.45 -32.53 -10.63
N PRO A 606 -16.85 -32.10 -11.85
CA PRO A 606 -18.26 -31.79 -12.13
C PRO A 606 -19.25 -32.94 -11.87
N ASP A 607 -18.80 -34.19 -11.92
CA ASP A 607 -19.60 -35.38 -11.61
C ASP A 607 -19.70 -35.72 -10.12
N ALA A 608 -19.21 -34.84 -9.25
CA ALA A 608 -19.17 -34.93 -7.79
C ALA A 608 -18.20 -35.98 -7.22
N ARG A 609 -17.37 -36.59 -8.00
CA ARG A 609 -16.24 -37.41 -7.49
C ARG A 609 -15.09 -36.52 -7.04
N GLU A 610 -14.28 -37.00 -6.12
CA GLU A 610 -13.03 -36.32 -5.76
C GLU A 610 -12.09 -36.22 -6.97
N MET A 611 -11.38 -35.09 -7.09
CA MET A 611 -10.37 -34.87 -8.14
C MET A 611 -9.21 -35.83 -7.97
N THR A 612 -8.76 -36.42 -9.06
CA THR A 612 -7.57 -37.28 -9.16
C THR A 612 -6.36 -36.51 -9.69
N ASP A 613 -5.16 -37.07 -9.56
CA ASP A 613 -3.95 -36.49 -10.15
C ASP A 613 -4.07 -36.28 -11.67
N ASP A 614 -4.75 -37.16 -12.36
CA ASP A 614 -5.01 -37.04 -13.80
C ASP A 614 -5.92 -35.84 -14.11
N ASP A 615 -6.91 -35.54 -13.26
CA ASP A 615 -7.78 -34.39 -13.44
C ASP A 615 -7.00 -33.06 -13.28
N TRP A 616 -6.09 -33.01 -12.32
CA TRP A 616 -5.25 -31.84 -12.10
C TRP A 616 -4.23 -31.62 -13.22
N GLN A 617 -3.83 -32.66 -13.92
CA GLN A 617 -2.88 -32.58 -15.04
C GLN A 617 -3.53 -32.23 -16.38
N ARG A 618 -4.86 -32.23 -16.46
CA ARG A 618 -5.59 -31.86 -17.66
C ARG A 618 -5.45 -30.38 -17.95
N GLY A 619 -4.80 -30.04 -19.05
CA GLY A 619 -4.62 -28.66 -19.47
C GLY A 619 -5.91 -27.94 -19.84
N ASP A 620 -6.90 -28.69 -20.34
CA ASP A 620 -8.22 -28.19 -20.76
C ASP A 620 -9.27 -28.18 -19.65
N ALA A 621 -8.87 -28.36 -18.40
CA ALA A 621 -9.77 -28.30 -17.25
C ALA A 621 -10.01 -26.85 -16.80
N HIS A 622 -11.24 -26.37 -16.94
CA HIS A 622 -11.67 -25.01 -16.66
C HIS A 622 -12.71 -24.91 -15.51
N CYS A 623 -13.03 -26.01 -14.87
CA CYS A 623 -14.06 -26.03 -13.83
C CYS A 623 -13.69 -26.97 -12.69
N VAL A 624 -14.08 -26.57 -11.47
CA VAL A 624 -13.85 -27.34 -10.26
C VAL A 624 -14.87 -26.96 -9.18
N GLY A 625 -15.24 -27.95 -8.37
CA GLY A 625 -15.94 -27.75 -7.11
C GLY A 625 -14.98 -27.84 -5.92
N VAL A 626 -15.18 -27.02 -4.90
CA VAL A 626 -14.46 -27.15 -3.64
C VAL A 626 -15.44 -27.14 -2.47
N PHE A 627 -15.40 -28.20 -1.68
CA PHE A 627 -16.14 -28.29 -0.42
C PHE A 627 -15.27 -27.80 0.73
N LEU A 628 -15.75 -26.80 1.46
CA LEU A 628 -15.13 -26.23 2.66
C LEU A 628 -15.94 -26.67 3.89
N ASN A 629 -15.35 -27.51 4.72
CA ASN A 629 -16.03 -28.11 5.86
C ASN A 629 -15.99 -27.21 7.10
N GLY A 630 -17.07 -26.50 7.37
CA GLY A 630 -17.22 -25.65 8.57
C GLY A 630 -17.30 -26.41 9.89
N ASP A 631 -17.66 -27.70 9.84
CA ASP A 631 -17.65 -28.59 11.02
C ASP A 631 -16.24 -29.07 11.39
N ALA A 632 -15.25 -28.91 10.48
CA ALA A 632 -13.88 -29.40 10.61
C ALA A 632 -12.83 -28.27 10.76
N ILE A 633 -13.16 -27.17 11.41
CA ILE A 633 -12.20 -26.11 11.71
C ILE A 633 -11.29 -26.57 12.86
N ALA A 634 -10.00 -26.72 12.57
CA ALA A 634 -9.01 -27.26 13.50
C ALA A 634 -8.61 -26.28 14.61
N GLU A 635 -8.63 -24.99 14.32
CA GLU A 635 -8.22 -23.94 15.24
C GLU A 635 -9.33 -23.52 16.21
N PRO A 636 -9.02 -23.47 17.53
CA PRO A 636 -10.00 -22.97 18.50
C PRO A 636 -10.10 -21.44 18.45
N ASP A 637 -11.17 -20.91 19.04
CA ASP A 637 -11.30 -19.49 19.32
C ASP A 637 -10.24 -18.99 20.32
N PRO A 638 -10.11 -17.66 20.56
CA PRO A 638 -9.15 -17.12 21.54
C PRO A 638 -9.35 -17.63 22.98
N ARG A 639 -10.50 -18.21 23.30
CA ARG A 639 -10.81 -18.82 24.62
C ARG A 639 -10.58 -20.33 24.64
N GLY A 640 -10.03 -20.90 23.56
CA GLY A 640 -9.76 -22.33 23.45
C GLY A 640 -10.99 -23.19 23.12
N ARG A 641 -12.13 -22.62 22.74
CA ARG A 641 -13.36 -23.35 22.40
C ARG A 641 -13.30 -23.76 20.92
N PRO A 642 -13.85 -24.94 20.56
CA PRO A 642 -14.01 -25.33 19.16
C PRO A 642 -14.79 -24.27 18.36
N VAL A 643 -14.29 -23.94 17.19
CA VAL A 643 -14.99 -23.12 16.20
C VAL A 643 -15.74 -24.04 15.25
N VAL A 644 -17.01 -23.78 15.03
CA VAL A 644 -17.89 -24.50 14.11
C VAL A 644 -18.59 -23.46 13.26
N ASP A 645 -18.77 -23.76 11.98
CA ASP A 645 -19.35 -22.87 10.98
C ASP A 645 -20.23 -23.66 10.00
N ASP A 646 -20.98 -22.97 9.18
CA ASP A 646 -21.62 -23.56 8.02
C ASP A 646 -20.55 -24.12 7.07
N SER A 647 -20.93 -25.11 6.27
CA SER A 647 -20.06 -25.65 5.22
C SER A 647 -20.48 -25.08 3.87
N PHE A 648 -19.51 -24.88 3.01
CA PHE A 648 -19.70 -24.28 1.71
C PHE A 648 -19.28 -25.20 0.58
N LEU A 649 -19.96 -25.08 -0.53
CA LEU A 649 -19.58 -25.69 -1.80
C LEU A 649 -19.46 -24.56 -2.82
N LEU A 650 -18.23 -24.29 -3.23
CA LEU A 650 -17.91 -23.30 -4.25
C LEU A 650 -17.68 -24.05 -5.57
N LEU A 651 -18.48 -23.71 -6.58
CA LEU A 651 -18.40 -24.27 -7.93
C LEU A 651 -17.91 -23.16 -8.86
N THR A 652 -16.84 -23.40 -9.61
CA THR A 652 -16.29 -22.42 -10.55
C THR A 652 -16.23 -23.01 -11.96
N ASN A 653 -16.58 -22.18 -12.94
CA ASN A 653 -16.55 -22.50 -14.35
C ASN A 653 -15.95 -21.32 -15.13
N SER A 654 -14.69 -21.40 -15.54
CA SER A 654 -14.06 -20.40 -16.42
C SER A 654 -14.23 -20.70 -17.90
N HIS A 655 -14.87 -21.82 -18.25
CA HIS A 655 -15.17 -22.20 -19.62
C HIS A 655 -16.22 -21.27 -20.26
N TRP A 656 -16.19 -21.13 -21.56
CA TRP A 656 -17.13 -20.28 -22.33
C TRP A 656 -18.51 -20.88 -22.57
N GLU A 657 -18.75 -22.13 -22.12
CA GLU A 657 -20.04 -22.81 -22.14
C GLU A 657 -20.51 -23.14 -20.71
N PRO A 658 -21.81 -23.23 -20.46
CA PRO A 658 -22.33 -23.75 -19.19
C PRO A 658 -21.86 -25.19 -18.94
N VAL A 659 -21.65 -25.54 -17.67
CA VAL A 659 -21.25 -26.88 -17.24
C VAL A 659 -22.25 -27.40 -16.22
N ASP A 660 -22.73 -28.64 -16.43
CA ASP A 660 -23.60 -29.31 -15.48
C ASP A 660 -22.77 -29.95 -14.36
N PHE A 661 -22.90 -29.45 -13.17
CA PHE A 661 -22.34 -30.04 -11.96
C PHE A 661 -23.36 -30.95 -11.30
N ARG A 662 -22.92 -32.07 -10.81
CA ARG A 662 -23.68 -32.89 -9.87
C ARG A 662 -23.30 -32.48 -8.45
N LEU A 663 -24.30 -32.20 -7.61
CA LEU A 663 -24.02 -31.91 -6.21
C LEU A 663 -23.59 -33.21 -5.48
N PRO A 664 -22.67 -33.11 -4.49
CA PRO A 664 -22.19 -34.28 -3.77
C PRO A 664 -23.34 -34.96 -3.01
N ASP A 665 -23.12 -36.18 -2.55
CA ASP A 665 -24.11 -36.98 -1.86
C ASP A 665 -24.47 -36.42 -0.45
N ALA A 666 -25.44 -37.04 0.21
CA ALA A 666 -25.98 -36.57 1.50
C ALA A 666 -24.93 -36.61 2.64
N ALA A 667 -23.78 -37.29 2.45
CA ALA A 667 -22.70 -37.24 3.44
C ALA A 667 -22.09 -35.84 3.53
N TYR A 668 -22.06 -35.08 2.43
CA TYR A 668 -21.60 -33.69 2.41
C TYR A 668 -22.67 -32.71 2.90
N GLY A 669 -23.94 -32.96 2.59
CA GLY A 669 -25.11 -32.17 2.99
C GLY A 669 -26.37 -32.65 2.27
N GLU A 670 -27.48 -32.76 2.97
CA GLU A 670 -28.73 -33.18 2.37
C GLU A 670 -29.38 -32.12 1.47
N ARG A 671 -29.18 -30.84 1.86
CA ARG A 671 -29.70 -29.66 1.17
C ARG A 671 -28.67 -28.55 1.14
N TRP A 672 -28.70 -27.77 0.08
CA TRP A 672 -27.79 -26.66 -0.18
C TRP A 672 -28.58 -25.43 -0.55
N SER A 673 -28.33 -24.30 0.11
CA SER A 673 -28.89 -23.00 -0.22
C SER A 673 -27.92 -22.21 -1.09
N ALA A 674 -28.38 -21.67 -2.21
CA ALA A 674 -27.58 -20.82 -3.07
C ALA A 674 -27.41 -19.43 -2.42
N LEU A 675 -26.16 -18.97 -2.30
CA LEU A 675 -25.79 -17.66 -1.75
C LEU A 675 -25.25 -16.70 -2.82
N ILE A 676 -24.53 -17.22 -3.78
CA ILE A 676 -23.96 -16.46 -4.90
C ILE A 676 -24.19 -17.29 -6.18
N ASP A 677 -24.63 -16.62 -7.23
CA ASP A 677 -24.53 -17.07 -8.62
C ASP A 677 -24.16 -15.85 -9.47
N THR A 678 -22.91 -15.80 -9.94
CA THR A 678 -22.45 -14.63 -10.69
C THR A 678 -23.03 -14.53 -12.11
N ALA A 679 -23.70 -15.58 -12.58
CA ALA A 679 -24.51 -15.56 -13.81
C ALA A 679 -25.87 -14.89 -13.62
N ASP A 680 -26.35 -14.81 -12.37
CA ASP A 680 -27.54 -14.04 -12.04
C ASP A 680 -27.31 -12.55 -12.26
N PRO A 681 -28.30 -11.77 -12.71
CA PRO A 681 -28.14 -10.32 -12.92
C PRO A 681 -27.65 -9.53 -11.72
N GLU A 682 -28.06 -9.90 -10.51
CA GLU A 682 -27.64 -9.26 -9.26
C GLU A 682 -26.45 -10.00 -8.61
N GLY A 683 -26.15 -11.22 -9.04
CA GLY A 683 -25.13 -12.11 -8.46
C GLY A 683 -25.53 -12.75 -7.14
N ILE A 684 -26.70 -12.41 -6.61
CA ILE A 684 -27.30 -12.93 -5.38
C ILE A 684 -28.63 -13.56 -5.78
N PRO A 685 -28.69 -14.89 -5.92
CA PRO A 685 -29.90 -15.56 -6.40
C PRO A 685 -31.04 -15.47 -5.36
N ASP A 686 -32.28 -15.54 -5.84
CA ASP A 686 -33.44 -15.79 -4.97
C ASP A 686 -33.20 -17.10 -4.18
N GLU A 687 -33.81 -17.23 -2.99
CA GLU A 687 -33.67 -18.41 -2.15
C GLU A 687 -34.02 -19.70 -2.91
N ALA A 688 -32.97 -20.37 -3.38
CA ALA A 688 -33.05 -21.64 -4.07
C ALA A 688 -32.39 -22.74 -3.24
N GLU A 689 -33.17 -23.77 -2.91
CA GLU A 689 -32.66 -24.99 -2.25
C GLU A 689 -32.40 -26.10 -3.30
N HIS A 690 -31.23 -26.71 -3.20
CA HIS A 690 -30.85 -27.85 -4.02
C HIS A 690 -30.65 -29.09 -3.14
N LYS A 691 -31.05 -30.25 -3.64
CA LYS A 691 -30.87 -31.52 -2.92
C LYS A 691 -29.53 -32.17 -3.29
N ALA A 692 -28.98 -32.92 -2.35
CA ALA A 692 -27.83 -33.79 -2.61
C ALA A 692 -28.04 -34.68 -3.83
N GLY A 693 -27.01 -34.87 -4.63
CA GLY A 693 -27.01 -35.71 -5.81
C GLY A 693 -27.79 -35.18 -7.01
N THR A 694 -28.42 -34.00 -6.93
CA THR A 694 -29.08 -33.36 -8.09
C THR A 694 -28.10 -32.64 -8.97
N GLY A 695 -28.48 -32.40 -10.23
CA GLY A 695 -27.72 -31.55 -11.16
C GLY A 695 -27.95 -30.07 -10.89
N LEU A 696 -26.89 -29.26 -11.08
CA LEU A 696 -26.90 -27.81 -11.07
C LEU A 696 -26.08 -27.30 -12.23
N THR A 697 -26.69 -26.55 -13.13
CA THR A 697 -25.94 -25.93 -14.25
C THR A 697 -25.23 -24.68 -13.76
N VAL A 698 -23.90 -24.66 -13.85
CA VAL A 698 -23.09 -23.46 -13.60
C VAL A 698 -22.88 -22.73 -14.93
N GLY A 699 -23.30 -21.48 -15.01
CA GLY A 699 -23.25 -20.69 -16.22
C GLY A 699 -21.84 -20.58 -16.82
N ALA A 700 -21.77 -20.20 -18.09
CA ALA A 700 -20.49 -19.89 -18.73
C ALA A 700 -19.77 -18.76 -17.98
N ARG A 701 -18.46 -18.93 -17.71
CA ARG A 701 -17.64 -17.95 -17.00
C ARG A 701 -18.35 -17.44 -15.75
N SER A 702 -18.73 -18.37 -14.86
CA SER A 702 -19.43 -18.02 -13.61
C SER A 702 -18.99 -18.84 -12.42
N LEU A 703 -19.39 -18.35 -11.24
CA LEU A 703 -19.11 -18.92 -9.94
C LEU A 703 -20.44 -19.06 -9.19
N VAL A 704 -20.64 -20.20 -8.54
CA VAL A 704 -21.78 -20.46 -7.64
C VAL A 704 -21.26 -20.83 -6.26
N LEU A 705 -21.76 -20.17 -5.22
CA LEU A 705 -21.51 -20.51 -3.84
C LEU A 705 -22.80 -21.05 -3.20
N LEU A 706 -22.71 -22.28 -2.70
CA LEU A 706 -23.78 -22.94 -1.95
C LEU A 706 -23.36 -23.11 -0.49
N SER A 707 -24.30 -23.05 0.43
CA SER A 707 -24.07 -23.32 1.85
C SER A 707 -25.00 -24.36 2.40
N ARG A 708 -24.57 -25.03 3.46
CA ARG A 708 -25.42 -25.80 4.35
C ARG A 708 -25.11 -25.48 5.80
N PRO A 709 -26.13 -25.48 6.70
CA PRO A 709 -25.90 -25.22 8.12
C PRO A 709 -24.96 -26.24 8.77
N SER A 710 -24.25 -25.80 9.81
CA SER A 710 -23.44 -26.68 10.65
C SER A 710 -24.29 -27.83 11.24
N ARG A 711 -23.68 -29.02 11.29
CA ARG A 711 -24.32 -30.21 11.93
C ARG A 711 -24.29 -30.18 13.46
N LYS A 712 -23.56 -29.27 14.07
CA LYS A 712 -23.35 -29.20 15.53
C LYS A 712 -24.27 -28.19 16.26
N THR A 713 -25.25 -27.62 15.59
CA THR A 713 -26.27 -26.80 16.24
C THR A 713 -27.36 -27.68 16.85
N GLY A 714 -27.04 -28.30 18.00
CA GLY A 714 -27.94 -29.09 18.81
C GLY A 714 -27.49 -29.10 20.26
#